data_1d1b7a236f555b780521d57906b4fd14
#
_entry.id   1d1b7a236f555b780521d57906b4fd14
#
_cell.length_a   1.000
_cell.length_b   1.000
_cell.length_c   1.000
_cell.angle_alpha   90.00
_cell.angle_beta   90.00
_cell.angle_gamma   90.00
#
_symmetry.space_group_name_H-M   'P 1'
#
loop_
_entity.id
_entity.type
_entity.pdbx_description
1 polymer ?
#
loop_
_entity_poly.entity_id
_entity_poly.type
_entity_poly.pdbx_seq_one_letter_code
_entity_poly.pdbx_strand_id
1 'polypeptide(L)'
;MNGTLPLWQGCRMFRRHFLTYLALSTMAIAQPLLDLYGKNTTVFSAAKLSPFEVLVFLLLVGLAPAVVCVGLDRFSALFGSKVNEAMRLSLIGGLSLVLGLAVARWLDINRTVPSVAIGIVFALVVPIAFDRSKAVREWSRWLSLLAVAVMGSAVIALQPVLLESNGPKSDAVVGNKKVTVLQVIFDEFPLYSLLGTDGHINAERFPGFAELAQGSTWYRNSVAESNFTHQAVPAILSSSVPTQSGGPFLSQYPKNIFTLFAGATSVGGIEPVTSLCPHSVCGGKAGATVSFNAGRFRTFIRDAAFVYGQRVLPPVLRKYVPSIEGTWGGFGAVANEFKDQFAVGALSQVDSVDRAAKIVTGADAPQVQVVHALLPHAPWRITPDLRVDQLSPTISTQNPDNEEVIRDMYQTFLYQVGAADHVLQNLIADLKTAGKWDSTMLVVSADHGISFIPTMPQRHTDFMDPDQVADIYRVPTFIKYPNQKSGLADDCAISNLDLLPTIIDVTETKSSWTFAGQSLAKECPKGRNRNVVSATGEKAELTGGFEEAKARSVAYAEIVSNIGPINKVASVGQSASLIGTRIGKHPIDSRIKGWTTKQKLLFSNVSDKRGAVIPALLTGDVTVSQPLPAGTEGVIVVDGIAAGVVGELSGVHSIANFTAVLDYTLLNSGAHTVELFVRNPDGSLTSAGAPS
;
A
#
# COMPACT_ATOMS: atom_id res chain seq x y z
N MET A 1 -12.97 -62.46 -16.40
CA MET A 1 -11.53 -62.32 -16.67
C MET A 1 -11.10 -60.92 -16.26
N ASN A 2 -10.65 -60.74 -15.03
CA ASN A 2 -10.13 -59.50 -14.51
C ASN A 2 -8.65 -59.38 -14.92
N GLY A 3 -8.40 -58.72 -16.03
CA GLY A 3 -7.04 -58.43 -16.47
C GLY A 3 -6.46 -57.27 -15.65
N THR A 4 -5.73 -57.57 -14.59
CA THR A 4 -4.84 -56.64 -13.93
C THR A 4 -3.76 -56.23 -14.95
N LEU A 5 -3.82 -54.98 -15.43
CA LEU A 5 -2.76 -54.40 -16.25
C LEU A 5 -1.42 -54.53 -15.50
N PRO A 6 -0.34 -54.99 -16.12
CA PRO A 6 0.94 -55.12 -15.45
C PRO A 6 1.39 -53.74 -14.94
N LEU A 7 1.91 -53.73 -13.71
CA LEU A 7 2.40 -52.52 -13.00
C LEU A 7 3.22 -51.55 -13.90
N TRP A 8 3.93 -52.10 -14.86
CA TRP A 8 4.74 -51.37 -15.85
C TRP A 8 3.93 -50.53 -16.84
N GLN A 9 2.75 -51.00 -17.27
CA GLN A 9 1.89 -50.24 -18.18
C GLN A 9 1.14 -49.16 -17.44
N GLY A 10 0.76 -49.39 -16.18
CA GLY A 10 0.19 -48.38 -15.30
C GLY A 10 1.12 -47.21 -15.03
N CYS A 11 2.41 -47.48 -14.82
CA CYS A 11 3.43 -46.43 -14.57
C CYS A 11 3.73 -45.60 -15.83
N ARG A 12 3.75 -46.21 -17.03
CA ARG A 12 3.91 -45.46 -18.30
C ARG A 12 2.69 -44.57 -18.60
N MET A 13 1.50 -45.03 -18.31
CA MET A 13 0.27 -44.24 -18.53
C MET A 13 0.16 -43.10 -17.53
N PHE A 14 0.54 -43.31 -16.27
CA PHE A 14 0.67 -42.25 -15.24
C PHE A 14 1.57 -41.14 -15.69
N ARG A 15 2.81 -41.45 -16.08
CA ARG A 15 3.80 -40.49 -16.55
C ARG A 15 3.32 -39.66 -17.76
N ARG A 16 2.58 -40.29 -18.67
CA ARG A 16 2.07 -39.62 -19.87
C ARG A 16 1.01 -38.55 -19.57
N HIS A 17 0.03 -38.87 -18.71
CA HIS A 17 -1.03 -37.92 -18.35
C HIS A 17 -0.48 -36.79 -17.46
N PHE A 18 0.38 -37.12 -16.51
CA PHE A 18 1.05 -36.13 -15.67
C PHE A 18 1.79 -35.04 -16.49
N LEU A 19 2.57 -35.44 -17.49
CA LEU A 19 3.30 -34.48 -18.33
C LEU A 19 2.36 -33.58 -19.14
N THR A 20 1.22 -34.09 -19.60
CA THR A 20 0.22 -33.26 -20.29
C THR A 20 -0.43 -32.25 -19.35
N TYR A 21 -0.85 -32.68 -18.14
CA TYR A 21 -1.42 -31.78 -17.15
C TYR A 21 -0.38 -30.76 -16.66
N LEU A 22 0.88 -31.18 -16.50
CA LEU A 22 1.97 -30.29 -16.13
C LEU A 22 2.19 -29.21 -17.19
N ALA A 23 2.20 -29.57 -18.48
CA ALA A 23 2.35 -28.59 -19.56
C ALA A 23 1.21 -27.57 -19.54
N LEU A 24 -0.04 -28.04 -19.51
CA LEU A 24 -1.22 -27.16 -19.54
C LEU A 24 -1.32 -26.28 -18.28
N SER A 25 -1.12 -26.86 -17.10
CA SER A 25 -1.17 -26.10 -15.86
C SER A 25 -0.03 -25.09 -15.74
N THR A 26 1.14 -25.42 -16.24
CA THR A 26 2.27 -24.47 -16.30
C THR A 26 1.91 -23.26 -17.17
N MET A 27 1.40 -23.47 -18.36
CA MET A 27 1.03 -22.37 -19.27
C MET A 27 -0.19 -21.59 -18.77
N ALA A 28 -1.19 -22.28 -18.22
CA ALA A 28 -2.42 -21.65 -17.77
C ALA A 28 -2.26 -20.93 -16.42
N ILE A 29 -1.52 -21.48 -15.46
CA ILE A 29 -1.49 -21.02 -14.07
C ILE A 29 -0.09 -20.57 -13.66
N ALA A 30 0.92 -21.45 -13.77
CA ALA A 30 2.23 -21.16 -13.19
C ALA A 30 2.94 -19.99 -13.89
N GLN A 31 2.97 -19.98 -15.21
CA GLN A 31 3.67 -18.93 -15.97
C GLN A 31 3.05 -17.54 -15.72
N PRO A 32 1.73 -17.29 -15.86
CA PRO A 32 1.17 -15.97 -15.63
C PRO A 32 1.36 -15.46 -14.19
N LEU A 33 1.29 -16.35 -13.21
CA LEU A 33 1.42 -16.01 -11.80
C LEU A 33 2.88 -15.77 -11.42
N LEU A 34 3.79 -16.68 -11.79
CA LEU A 34 5.21 -16.58 -11.43
C LEU A 34 5.93 -15.45 -12.17
N ASP A 35 5.54 -15.12 -13.42
CA ASP A 35 6.04 -13.94 -14.12
C ASP A 35 5.65 -12.65 -13.37
N LEU A 36 4.39 -12.56 -12.91
CA LEU A 36 3.92 -11.41 -12.16
C LEU A 36 4.67 -11.26 -10.83
N TYR A 37 4.83 -12.35 -10.09
CA TYR A 37 5.53 -12.35 -8.80
C TYR A 37 7.04 -12.14 -8.97
N GLY A 38 7.64 -12.64 -10.03
CA GLY A 38 9.05 -12.38 -10.36
C GLY A 38 9.35 -10.91 -10.67
N LYS A 39 8.37 -10.19 -11.24
CA LYS A 39 8.45 -8.74 -11.50
C LYS A 39 8.12 -7.90 -10.26
N ASN A 40 7.42 -8.46 -9.29
CA ASN A 40 6.95 -7.77 -8.09
C ASN A 40 7.47 -8.47 -6.81
N THR A 41 8.78 -8.61 -6.70
CA THR A 41 9.43 -9.33 -5.60
C THR A 41 9.16 -8.70 -4.22
N THR A 42 8.82 -7.42 -4.18
CA THR A 42 8.45 -6.67 -2.97
C THR A 42 7.33 -7.34 -2.17
N VAL A 43 6.40 -8.05 -2.83
CA VAL A 43 5.31 -8.76 -2.14
C VAL A 43 5.81 -9.85 -1.20
N PHE A 44 6.95 -10.48 -1.49
CA PHE A 44 7.57 -11.49 -0.61
C PHE A 44 8.20 -10.83 0.62
N SER A 45 8.81 -9.66 0.45
CA SER A 45 9.36 -8.88 1.56
C SER A 45 8.27 -8.35 2.47
N ALA A 46 7.22 -7.75 1.91
CA ALA A 46 6.06 -7.28 2.66
C ALA A 46 5.37 -8.44 3.41
N ALA A 47 5.28 -9.60 2.75
CA ALA A 47 4.76 -10.83 3.32
C ALA A 47 5.67 -11.48 4.36
N LYS A 48 6.89 -11.00 4.54
CA LYS A 48 7.91 -11.58 5.46
C LYS A 48 8.08 -13.10 5.27
N LEU A 49 7.97 -13.59 4.02
CA LEU A 49 8.16 -15.00 3.75
C LEU A 49 9.64 -15.40 3.87
N SER A 50 9.87 -16.53 4.52
CA SER A 50 11.20 -17.15 4.53
C SER A 50 11.52 -17.74 3.16
N PRO A 51 12.82 -17.92 2.80
CA PRO A 51 13.23 -18.61 1.59
C PRO A 51 12.57 -19.98 1.42
N PHE A 52 12.38 -20.72 2.52
CA PHE A 52 11.69 -22.00 2.51
C PHE A 52 10.21 -21.87 2.09
N GLU A 53 9.49 -20.88 2.66
CA GLU A 53 8.09 -20.61 2.29
C GLU A 53 7.96 -20.22 0.82
N VAL A 54 8.91 -19.44 0.30
CA VAL A 54 8.97 -19.09 -1.14
C VAL A 54 9.19 -20.32 -2.01
N LEU A 55 10.08 -21.24 -1.63
CA LEU A 55 10.28 -22.51 -2.36
C LEU A 55 9.02 -23.38 -2.33
N VAL A 56 8.35 -23.46 -1.18
CA VAL A 56 7.07 -24.19 -1.07
C VAL A 56 6.00 -23.57 -1.98
N PHE A 57 5.94 -22.24 -2.04
CA PHE A 57 5.04 -21.52 -2.94
C PHE A 57 5.31 -21.86 -4.41
N LEU A 58 6.58 -21.82 -4.84
CA LEU A 58 6.97 -22.19 -6.21
C LEU A 58 6.55 -23.62 -6.55
N LEU A 59 6.79 -24.57 -5.65
CA LEU A 59 6.41 -25.98 -5.84
C LEU A 59 4.89 -26.15 -5.89
N LEU A 60 4.13 -25.45 -5.04
CA LEU A 60 2.68 -25.48 -5.06
C LEU A 60 2.13 -24.95 -6.37
N VAL A 61 2.58 -23.81 -6.83
CA VAL A 61 2.09 -23.19 -8.08
C VAL A 61 2.51 -24.04 -9.30
N GLY A 62 3.74 -24.54 -9.31
CA GLY A 62 4.30 -25.28 -10.45
C GLY A 62 3.79 -26.72 -10.58
N LEU A 63 3.54 -27.41 -9.47
CA LEU A 63 3.27 -28.85 -9.49
C LEU A 63 1.85 -29.23 -9.00
N ALA A 64 1.30 -28.55 -8.00
CA ALA A 64 0.06 -28.97 -7.38
C ALA A 64 -1.13 -29.06 -8.36
N PRO A 65 -1.34 -28.12 -9.30
CA PRO A 65 -2.46 -28.25 -10.25
C PRO A 65 -2.36 -29.53 -11.11
N ALA A 66 -1.17 -29.89 -11.56
CA ALA A 66 -0.96 -31.11 -12.34
C ALA A 66 -1.20 -32.36 -11.48
N VAL A 67 -0.72 -32.36 -10.22
CA VAL A 67 -0.94 -33.48 -9.27
C VAL A 67 -2.43 -33.67 -8.98
N VAL A 68 -3.16 -32.59 -8.75
CA VAL A 68 -4.62 -32.61 -8.53
C VAL A 68 -5.33 -33.17 -9.75
N CYS A 69 -5.00 -32.72 -10.97
CA CYS A 69 -5.59 -33.25 -12.19
C CYS A 69 -5.33 -34.74 -12.36
N VAL A 70 -4.10 -35.20 -12.09
CA VAL A 70 -3.80 -36.67 -12.13
C VAL A 70 -4.56 -37.42 -11.05
N GLY A 71 -4.69 -36.87 -9.85
CA GLY A 71 -5.49 -37.48 -8.78
C GLY A 71 -6.95 -37.69 -9.19
N LEU A 72 -7.57 -36.66 -9.78
CA LEU A 72 -8.94 -36.68 -10.27
C LEU A 72 -9.10 -37.67 -11.46
N ASP A 73 -8.16 -37.66 -12.41
CA ASP A 73 -8.14 -38.62 -13.53
C ASP A 73 -8.04 -40.05 -13.04
N ARG A 74 -7.21 -40.34 -12.04
CA ARG A 74 -7.10 -41.66 -11.42
C ARG A 74 -8.33 -42.05 -10.60
N PHE A 75 -8.87 -41.14 -9.84
CA PHE A 75 -10.08 -41.39 -9.07
C PHE A 75 -11.26 -41.73 -9.97
N SER A 76 -11.41 -41.02 -11.09
CA SER A 76 -12.48 -41.29 -12.06
C SER A 76 -12.36 -42.63 -12.74
N ALA A 77 -11.15 -43.21 -12.83
CA ALA A 77 -10.93 -44.54 -13.40
C ALA A 77 -11.62 -45.68 -12.59
N LEU A 78 -11.91 -45.41 -11.30
CA LEU A 78 -12.66 -46.34 -10.44
C LEU A 78 -14.12 -46.51 -10.88
N PHE A 79 -14.66 -45.56 -11.63
CA PHE A 79 -16.05 -45.52 -12.09
C PHE A 79 -16.21 -45.99 -13.55
N GLY A 80 -15.12 -46.49 -14.17
CA GLY A 80 -15.12 -47.04 -15.51
C GLY A 80 -14.41 -46.21 -16.56
N SER A 81 -14.10 -46.83 -17.70
CA SER A 81 -13.27 -46.21 -18.75
C SER A 81 -13.89 -44.97 -19.39
N LYS A 82 -15.22 -44.98 -19.62
CA LYS A 82 -15.94 -43.85 -20.21
C LYS A 82 -15.93 -42.61 -19.28
N VAL A 83 -16.13 -42.86 -17.97
CA VAL A 83 -16.07 -41.78 -16.96
C VAL A 83 -14.67 -41.21 -16.87
N ASN A 84 -13.66 -42.06 -16.88
CA ASN A 84 -12.26 -41.61 -16.87
C ASN A 84 -11.89 -40.81 -18.12
N GLU A 85 -12.33 -41.22 -19.30
CA GLU A 85 -12.10 -40.47 -20.55
C GLU A 85 -12.79 -39.11 -20.53
N ALA A 86 -14.06 -39.05 -20.12
CA ALA A 86 -14.81 -37.81 -19.97
C ALA A 86 -14.12 -36.85 -18.95
N MET A 87 -13.71 -37.39 -17.79
CA MET A 87 -12.99 -36.60 -16.78
C MET A 87 -11.69 -36.04 -17.34
N ARG A 88 -10.90 -36.85 -18.03
CA ARG A 88 -9.63 -36.41 -18.64
C ARG A 88 -9.83 -35.30 -19.66
N LEU A 89 -10.80 -35.44 -20.56
CA LEU A 89 -11.10 -34.41 -21.55
C LEU A 89 -11.65 -33.14 -20.91
N SER A 90 -12.46 -33.28 -19.85
CA SER A 90 -12.95 -32.15 -19.06
C SER A 90 -11.83 -31.39 -18.34
N LEU A 91 -10.85 -32.08 -17.75
CA LEU A 91 -9.69 -31.47 -17.10
C LEU A 91 -8.79 -30.74 -18.12
N ILE A 92 -8.53 -31.37 -19.28
CA ILE A 92 -7.81 -30.74 -20.39
C ILE A 92 -8.58 -29.50 -20.88
N GLY A 93 -9.90 -29.59 -21.05
CA GLY A 93 -10.78 -28.51 -21.46
C GLY A 93 -10.77 -27.35 -20.45
N GLY A 94 -10.88 -27.66 -19.16
CA GLY A 94 -10.83 -26.66 -18.09
C GLY A 94 -9.50 -25.89 -18.03
N LEU A 95 -8.37 -26.63 -18.09
CA LEU A 95 -7.05 -25.97 -18.15
C LEU A 95 -6.88 -25.16 -19.43
N SER A 96 -7.43 -25.63 -20.56
CA SER A 96 -7.38 -24.91 -21.83
C SER A 96 -8.28 -23.68 -21.84
N LEU A 97 -9.43 -23.71 -21.16
CA LEU A 97 -10.26 -22.52 -20.92
C LEU A 97 -9.45 -21.43 -20.24
N VAL A 98 -8.82 -21.78 -19.12
CA VAL A 98 -8.00 -20.85 -18.35
C VAL A 98 -6.82 -20.33 -19.17
N LEU A 99 -6.17 -21.20 -19.95
CA LEU A 99 -5.10 -20.81 -20.87
C LEU A 99 -5.62 -19.80 -21.93
N GLY A 100 -6.78 -20.06 -22.52
CA GLY A 100 -7.40 -19.16 -23.50
C GLY A 100 -7.72 -17.78 -22.91
N LEU A 101 -8.19 -17.72 -21.65
CA LEU A 101 -8.41 -16.46 -20.93
C LEU A 101 -7.07 -15.74 -20.65
N ALA A 102 -6.04 -16.47 -20.25
CA ALA A 102 -4.70 -15.90 -20.05
C ALA A 102 -4.12 -15.33 -21.36
N VAL A 103 -4.29 -16.04 -22.49
CA VAL A 103 -3.89 -15.56 -23.82
C VAL A 103 -4.67 -14.32 -24.23
N ALA A 104 -5.99 -14.29 -24.03
CA ALA A 104 -6.80 -13.11 -24.30
C ALA A 104 -6.28 -11.89 -23.54
N ARG A 105 -5.90 -12.10 -22.27
CA ARG A 105 -5.34 -11.03 -21.43
C ARG A 105 -3.94 -10.59 -21.90
N TRP A 106 -3.12 -11.51 -22.33
CA TRP A 106 -1.79 -11.21 -22.89
C TRP A 106 -1.90 -10.39 -24.19
N LEU A 107 -2.96 -10.62 -24.99
CA LEU A 107 -3.29 -9.84 -26.19
C LEU A 107 -4.02 -8.53 -25.88
N ASP A 108 -4.10 -8.14 -24.61
CA ASP A 108 -4.80 -6.94 -24.11
C ASP A 108 -6.29 -6.87 -24.47
N ILE A 109 -6.94 -8.01 -24.62
CA ILE A 109 -8.38 -8.08 -24.90
C ILE A 109 -9.14 -7.89 -23.58
N ASN A 110 -9.55 -6.63 -23.32
CA ASN A 110 -10.23 -6.23 -22.09
C ASN A 110 -11.78 -6.25 -22.17
N ARG A 111 -12.37 -6.80 -23.25
CA ARG A 111 -13.81 -6.98 -23.40
C ARG A 111 -14.23 -8.38 -22.98
N THR A 112 -15.34 -8.50 -22.23
CA THR A 112 -15.81 -9.78 -21.66
C THR A 112 -16.13 -10.80 -22.75
N VAL A 113 -16.93 -10.42 -23.76
CA VAL A 113 -17.40 -11.37 -24.79
C VAL A 113 -16.25 -11.97 -25.58
N PRO A 114 -15.32 -11.22 -26.18
CA PRO A 114 -14.21 -11.81 -26.92
C PRO A 114 -13.26 -12.61 -26.03
N SER A 115 -13.00 -12.19 -24.80
CA SER A 115 -12.16 -12.97 -23.87
C SER A 115 -12.76 -14.33 -23.56
N VAL A 116 -14.06 -14.38 -23.24
CA VAL A 116 -14.77 -15.64 -22.98
C VAL A 116 -14.84 -16.49 -24.23
N ALA A 117 -15.08 -15.92 -25.41
CA ALA A 117 -15.10 -16.66 -26.67
C ALA A 117 -13.76 -17.35 -26.96
N ILE A 118 -12.63 -16.67 -26.74
CA ILE A 118 -11.29 -17.26 -26.87
C ILE A 118 -11.14 -18.43 -25.88
N GLY A 119 -11.51 -18.23 -24.62
CA GLY A 119 -11.48 -19.27 -23.61
C GLY A 119 -12.28 -20.51 -24.03
N ILE A 120 -13.52 -20.33 -24.52
CA ILE A 120 -14.39 -21.43 -24.98
C ILE A 120 -13.77 -22.13 -26.20
N VAL A 121 -13.22 -21.41 -27.16
CA VAL A 121 -12.54 -22.00 -28.33
C VAL A 121 -11.39 -22.90 -27.86
N PHE A 122 -10.56 -22.45 -26.93
CA PHE A 122 -9.49 -23.29 -26.36
C PHE A 122 -10.04 -24.51 -25.62
N ALA A 123 -11.11 -24.32 -24.83
CA ALA A 123 -11.76 -25.39 -24.07
C ALA A 123 -12.34 -26.50 -24.95
N LEU A 124 -12.74 -26.20 -26.16
CA LEU A 124 -13.31 -27.16 -27.12
C LEU A 124 -12.26 -27.73 -28.06
N VAL A 125 -11.43 -26.87 -28.65
CA VAL A 125 -10.48 -27.29 -29.70
C VAL A 125 -9.35 -28.15 -29.13
N VAL A 126 -8.78 -27.78 -27.99
CA VAL A 126 -7.63 -28.48 -27.41
C VAL A 126 -7.97 -29.92 -26.99
N PRO A 127 -9.06 -30.21 -26.24
CA PRO A 127 -9.46 -31.59 -25.93
C PRO A 127 -9.76 -32.41 -27.17
N ILE A 128 -10.47 -31.86 -28.16
CA ILE A 128 -10.78 -32.56 -29.43
C ILE A 128 -9.50 -32.89 -30.19
N ALA A 129 -8.58 -31.93 -30.31
CA ALA A 129 -7.29 -32.12 -30.94
C ALA A 129 -6.43 -33.15 -30.19
N PHE A 130 -6.44 -33.13 -28.86
CA PHE A 130 -5.76 -34.08 -27.99
C PHE A 130 -6.32 -35.50 -28.19
N ASP A 131 -7.64 -35.66 -28.27
CA ASP A 131 -8.29 -36.95 -28.48
C ASP A 131 -7.99 -37.52 -29.88
N ARG A 132 -8.10 -36.71 -30.93
CA ARG A 132 -8.00 -37.15 -32.31
C ARG A 132 -6.56 -37.25 -32.84
N SER A 133 -5.59 -36.48 -32.30
CA SER A 133 -4.25 -36.37 -32.85
C SER A 133 -3.17 -36.97 -31.95
N LYS A 134 -2.47 -38.01 -32.47
CA LYS A 134 -1.28 -38.54 -31.80
C LYS A 134 -0.17 -37.51 -31.66
N ALA A 135 -0.01 -36.66 -32.68
CA ALA A 135 1.00 -35.58 -32.66
C ALA A 135 0.73 -34.58 -31.52
N VAL A 136 -0.52 -34.13 -31.33
CA VAL A 136 -0.89 -33.22 -30.23
C VAL A 136 -0.59 -33.84 -28.86
N ARG A 137 -0.88 -35.13 -28.68
CA ARG A 137 -0.54 -35.89 -27.45
C ARG A 137 0.95 -35.94 -27.19
N GLU A 138 1.77 -36.15 -28.20
CA GLU A 138 3.23 -36.18 -28.05
C GLU A 138 3.75 -34.76 -27.80
N TRP A 139 3.31 -33.77 -28.57
CA TRP A 139 3.68 -32.35 -28.37
C TRP A 139 3.34 -31.86 -26.96
N SER A 140 2.13 -32.18 -26.44
CA SER A 140 1.74 -31.77 -25.09
C SER A 140 2.70 -32.28 -24.00
N ARG A 141 3.35 -33.43 -24.22
CA ARG A 141 4.36 -33.98 -23.32
C ARG A 141 5.69 -33.25 -23.42
N TRP A 142 6.12 -32.90 -24.65
CA TRP A 142 7.33 -32.11 -24.84
C TRP A 142 7.17 -30.70 -24.26
N LEU A 143 5.98 -30.13 -24.35
CA LEU A 143 5.67 -28.84 -23.73
C LEU A 143 5.80 -28.86 -22.19
N SER A 144 5.81 -30.03 -21.55
CA SER A 144 6.10 -30.10 -20.11
C SER A 144 7.50 -29.63 -19.73
N LEU A 145 8.45 -29.57 -20.68
CA LEU A 145 9.77 -28.99 -20.46
C LEU A 145 9.68 -27.48 -20.16
N LEU A 146 8.60 -26.81 -20.60
CA LEU A 146 8.34 -25.42 -20.22
C LEU A 146 8.19 -25.26 -18.70
N ALA A 147 7.72 -26.29 -17.99
CA ALA A 147 7.66 -26.24 -16.53
C ALA A 147 9.05 -26.01 -15.91
N VAL A 148 10.08 -26.67 -16.45
CA VAL A 148 11.46 -26.50 -16.00
C VAL A 148 11.95 -25.09 -16.31
N ALA A 149 11.66 -24.58 -17.52
CA ALA A 149 12.05 -23.22 -17.92
C ALA A 149 11.34 -22.16 -17.08
N VAL A 150 10.02 -22.29 -16.86
CA VAL A 150 9.22 -21.36 -16.05
C VAL A 150 9.69 -21.38 -14.59
N MET A 151 9.88 -22.55 -14.01
CA MET A 151 10.38 -22.68 -12.64
C MET A 151 11.79 -22.16 -12.50
N GLY A 152 12.68 -22.44 -13.47
CA GLY A 152 14.05 -21.93 -13.49
C GLY A 152 14.09 -20.41 -13.60
N SER A 153 13.29 -19.82 -14.48
CA SER A 153 13.19 -18.36 -14.61
C SER A 153 12.64 -17.71 -13.33
N ALA A 154 11.63 -18.34 -12.68
CA ALA A 154 11.10 -17.86 -11.41
C ALA A 154 12.16 -17.91 -10.29
N VAL A 155 12.94 -18.99 -10.19
CA VAL A 155 14.03 -19.09 -9.22
C VAL A 155 15.08 -18.00 -9.46
N ILE A 156 15.43 -17.72 -10.71
CA ILE A 156 16.37 -16.66 -11.07
C ILE A 156 15.80 -15.29 -10.69
N ALA A 157 14.54 -15.01 -11.04
CA ALA A 157 13.88 -13.75 -10.70
C ALA A 157 13.75 -13.53 -9.19
N LEU A 158 13.53 -14.61 -8.43
CA LEU A 158 13.40 -14.59 -6.97
C LEU A 158 14.74 -14.80 -6.22
N GLN A 159 15.86 -14.82 -6.93
CA GLN A 159 17.18 -14.95 -6.30
C GLN A 159 17.40 -13.96 -5.15
N PRO A 160 17.03 -12.66 -5.25
CA PRO A 160 17.20 -11.71 -4.15
C PRO A 160 16.45 -12.09 -2.86
N VAL A 161 15.33 -12.81 -3.00
CA VAL A 161 14.50 -13.29 -1.88
C VAL A 161 15.00 -14.63 -1.33
N LEU A 162 15.49 -15.50 -2.22
CA LEU A 162 15.91 -16.87 -1.88
C LEU A 162 17.30 -16.93 -1.26
N LEU A 163 18.19 -16.01 -1.62
CA LEU A 163 19.56 -15.97 -1.10
C LEU A 163 19.62 -15.04 0.11
N GLU A 164 19.68 -15.64 1.29
CA GLU A 164 20.00 -14.89 2.50
C GLU A 164 21.43 -14.34 2.40
N SER A 165 21.56 -13.04 2.66
CA SER A 165 22.86 -12.36 2.74
C SER A 165 23.01 -11.77 4.15
N ASN A 166 24.21 -11.86 4.71
CA ASN A 166 24.55 -11.13 5.94
C ASN A 166 25.16 -9.75 5.64
N GLY A 167 25.28 -9.41 4.36
CA GLY A 167 25.99 -8.22 3.93
C GLY A 167 27.52 -8.31 4.18
N PRO A 168 28.28 -7.33 3.71
CA PRO A 168 29.72 -7.23 3.98
C PRO A 168 29.95 -6.86 5.46
N LYS A 169 31.04 -7.35 6.03
CA LYS A 169 31.51 -6.87 7.32
C LYS A 169 31.95 -5.42 7.18
N SER A 170 31.43 -4.55 8.02
CA SER A 170 31.84 -3.15 8.08
C SER A 170 33.12 -3.00 8.90
N ASP A 171 33.95 -2.03 8.49
CA ASP A 171 35.09 -1.52 9.27
C ASP A 171 34.72 -0.33 10.15
N ALA A 172 33.45 -0.06 10.30
CA ALA A 172 32.95 1.11 11.02
C ALA A 172 33.36 1.11 12.50
N VAL A 173 33.80 2.26 12.95
CA VAL A 173 34.09 2.55 14.35
C VAL A 173 33.30 3.77 14.77
N VAL A 174 32.37 3.61 15.73
CA VAL A 174 31.53 4.68 16.26
C VAL A 174 32.34 5.45 17.32
N GLY A 175 32.58 6.74 17.08
CA GLY A 175 33.28 7.64 18.00
C GLY A 175 32.36 8.14 19.11
N ASN A 176 31.16 8.62 18.77
CA ASN A 176 30.21 9.17 19.74
C ASN A 176 29.12 8.16 20.12
N LYS A 177 29.39 7.33 21.12
CA LYS A 177 28.45 6.32 21.65
C LYS A 177 27.33 6.86 22.53
N LYS A 178 27.36 8.16 22.86
CA LYS A 178 26.33 8.82 23.69
C LYS A 178 25.10 9.23 22.91
N VAL A 179 25.22 9.34 21.58
CA VAL A 179 24.13 9.70 20.70
C VAL A 179 23.31 8.46 20.35
N THR A 180 22.03 8.50 20.66
CA THR A 180 21.06 7.54 20.10
C THR A 180 20.51 8.11 18.80
N VAL A 181 20.43 7.31 17.76
CA VAL A 181 19.83 7.69 16.47
C VAL A 181 18.49 7.00 16.35
N LEU A 182 17.44 7.77 16.12
CA LEU A 182 16.13 7.27 15.69
C LEU A 182 15.80 7.87 14.32
N GLN A 183 15.73 7.01 13.31
CA GLN A 183 15.30 7.39 11.96
C GLN A 183 13.89 6.86 11.71
N VAL A 184 12.95 7.79 11.47
CA VAL A 184 11.56 7.53 11.10
C VAL A 184 11.39 7.90 9.63
N ILE A 185 10.98 6.95 8.83
CA ILE A 185 10.66 7.14 7.42
C ILE A 185 9.16 6.91 7.27
N PHE A 186 8.41 7.96 6.95
CA PHE A 186 7.02 7.85 6.58
C PHE A 186 6.89 7.43 5.11
N ASP A 187 5.77 6.83 4.74
CA ASP A 187 5.49 6.29 3.40
C ASP A 187 4.41 7.12 2.70
N GLU A 188 4.68 7.52 1.46
CA GLU A 188 3.72 8.25 0.61
C GLU A 188 3.31 9.61 1.20
N PHE A 189 4.28 10.38 1.71
CA PHE A 189 4.02 11.61 2.45
C PHE A 189 4.58 12.86 1.75
N PRO A 190 3.77 13.59 0.94
CA PRO A 190 4.19 14.82 0.28
C PRO A 190 4.27 16.00 1.25
N LEU A 191 5.24 16.88 1.04
CA LEU A 191 5.45 18.06 1.88
C LEU A 191 4.25 19.01 1.87
N TYR A 192 3.61 19.21 0.72
CA TYR A 192 2.48 20.15 0.58
C TYR A 192 1.33 19.88 1.56
N SER A 193 1.13 18.60 1.95
CA SER A 193 0.04 18.23 2.85
C SER A 193 0.17 18.74 4.28
N LEU A 194 1.39 19.11 4.70
CA LEU A 194 1.65 19.73 6.01
C LEU A 194 1.49 21.24 6.01
N LEU A 195 1.51 21.89 4.83
CA LEU A 195 1.66 23.34 4.72
C LEU A 195 0.31 24.06 4.74
N GLY A 196 0.30 25.23 5.40
CA GLY A 196 -0.66 26.28 5.12
C GLY A 196 -0.35 26.97 3.78
N THR A 197 -1.29 27.79 3.29
CA THR A 197 -1.09 28.61 2.07
C THR A 197 0.04 29.63 2.21
N ASP A 198 0.43 29.96 3.43
CA ASP A 198 1.55 30.83 3.76
C ASP A 198 2.92 30.14 3.65
N GLY A 199 2.94 28.81 3.48
CA GLY A 199 4.15 28.00 3.41
C GLY A 199 4.71 27.61 4.79
N HIS A 200 4.02 27.91 5.88
CA HIS A 200 4.36 27.37 7.21
C HIS A 200 3.64 26.05 7.46
N ILE A 201 4.19 25.23 8.37
CA ILE A 201 3.47 24.03 8.84
C ILE A 201 2.18 24.49 9.50
N ASN A 202 1.06 23.91 9.11
CA ASN A 202 -0.22 24.20 9.73
C ASN A 202 -0.27 23.63 11.16
N ALA A 203 0.16 24.43 12.14
CA ALA A 203 0.29 24.01 13.53
C ALA A 203 -1.05 23.67 14.20
N GLU A 204 -2.16 24.24 13.74
CA GLU A 204 -3.48 23.94 14.25
C GLU A 204 -3.94 22.53 13.79
N ARG A 205 -3.56 22.15 12.59
CA ARG A 205 -3.89 20.84 11.99
C ARG A 205 -2.90 19.74 12.35
N PHE A 206 -1.60 20.08 12.42
CA PHE A 206 -0.50 19.14 12.62
C PHE A 206 0.44 19.61 13.74
N PRO A 207 -0.05 19.61 15.00
CA PRO A 207 0.71 20.11 16.16
C PRO A 207 2.00 19.32 16.43
N GLY A 208 2.03 18.01 16.12
CA GLY A 208 3.21 17.16 16.30
C GLY A 208 4.36 17.54 15.35
N PHE A 209 4.08 17.77 14.08
CA PHE A 209 5.08 18.26 13.12
C PHE A 209 5.51 19.71 13.42
N ALA A 210 4.58 20.55 13.89
CA ALA A 210 4.90 21.90 14.32
C ALA A 210 5.81 21.90 15.55
N GLU A 211 5.57 21.04 16.53
CA GLU A 211 6.43 20.85 17.70
C GLU A 211 7.82 20.34 17.29
N LEU A 212 7.89 19.35 16.37
CA LEU A 212 9.15 18.87 15.82
C LEU A 212 9.95 20.01 15.17
N ALA A 213 9.31 20.82 14.33
CA ALA A 213 9.95 21.94 13.65
C ALA A 213 10.52 22.98 14.63
N GLN A 214 9.84 23.21 15.76
CA GLN A 214 10.34 24.13 16.80
C GLN A 214 11.59 23.62 17.53
N GLY A 215 11.87 22.32 17.49
CA GLY A 215 13.01 21.69 18.16
C GLY A 215 14.05 21.07 17.23
N SER A 216 13.88 21.16 15.92
CA SER A 216 14.72 20.53 14.91
C SER A 216 15.09 21.48 13.76
N THR A 217 15.97 21.04 12.88
CA THR A 217 16.19 21.69 11.58
C THR A 217 15.20 21.08 10.57
N TRP A 218 14.30 21.91 10.07
CA TRP A 218 13.37 21.57 9.01
C TRP A 218 13.98 21.96 7.65
N TYR A 219 14.39 20.97 6.88
CA TYR A 219 14.92 21.15 5.53
C TYR A 219 13.77 21.24 4.53
N ARG A 220 13.38 22.48 4.21
CA ARG A 220 12.18 22.75 3.37
C ARG A 220 12.36 22.35 1.92
N ASN A 221 13.61 22.29 1.44
CA ASN A 221 13.94 22.00 0.04
C ASN A 221 14.51 20.57 -0.10
N SER A 222 13.80 19.59 0.43
CA SER A 222 14.14 18.18 0.40
C SER A 222 13.51 17.46 -0.78
N VAL A 223 14.21 16.45 -1.32
CA VAL A 223 13.80 15.65 -2.47
C VAL A 223 13.95 14.17 -2.19
N ALA A 224 12.91 13.40 -2.54
CA ALA A 224 12.95 11.94 -2.60
C ALA A 224 13.74 11.44 -3.83
N GLU A 225 14.27 10.23 -3.75
CA GLU A 225 15.11 9.63 -4.80
C GLU A 225 14.33 8.77 -5.80
N SER A 226 13.11 8.36 -5.46
CA SER A 226 12.23 7.57 -6.32
C SER A 226 10.78 7.80 -5.95
N ASN A 227 9.88 7.43 -6.85
CA ASN A 227 8.42 7.49 -6.67
C ASN A 227 7.82 6.19 -6.11
N PHE A 228 8.65 5.22 -5.72
CA PHE A 228 8.21 3.95 -5.14
C PHE A 228 9.08 3.50 -3.97
N THR A 229 8.41 3.06 -2.91
CA THR A 229 8.98 2.59 -1.65
C THR A 229 10.13 1.59 -1.81
N HIS A 230 9.97 0.61 -2.73
CA HIS A 230 10.96 -0.48 -2.92
C HIS A 230 12.31 0.01 -3.47
N GLN A 231 12.38 1.24 -3.95
CA GLN A 231 13.61 1.90 -4.40
C GLN A 231 13.98 3.07 -3.47
N ALA A 232 13.01 3.86 -3.02
CA ALA A 232 13.24 5.05 -2.21
C ALA A 232 13.78 4.71 -0.81
N VAL A 233 13.18 3.74 -0.10
CA VAL A 233 13.65 3.33 1.24
C VAL A 233 15.06 2.73 1.20
N PRO A 234 15.40 1.81 0.27
CA PRO A 234 16.79 1.36 0.10
C PRO A 234 17.76 2.49 -0.20
N ALA A 235 17.39 3.47 -1.03
CA ALA A 235 18.23 4.63 -1.32
C ALA A 235 18.53 5.45 -0.06
N ILE A 236 17.53 5.73 0.76
CA ILE A 236 17.66 6.41 2.06
C ILE A 236 18.63 5.67 2.97
N LEU A 237 18.43 4.36 3.12
CA LEU A 237 19.16 3.55 4.11
C LEU A 237 20.57 3.15 3.65
N SER A 238 20.86 3.22 2.34
CA SER A 238 22.19 2.92 1.79
C SER A 238 22.94 4.16 1.28
N SER A 239 22.28 5.30 1.19
CA SER A 239 22.80 6.49 0.49
C SER A 239 23.32 6.15 -0.91
N SER A 240 22.54 5.37 -1.66
CA SER A 240 22.85 4.93 -3.02
C SER A 240 21.75 5.32 -3.99
N VAL A 241 22.14 5.83 -5.16
CA VAL A 241 21.15 6.18 -6.20
C VAL A 241 20.39 4.93 -6.61
N PRO A 242 19.04 4.99 -6.69
CA PRO A 242 18.22 3.86 -7.09
C PRO A 242 18.56 3.35 -8.50
N THR A 243 18.42 2.06 -8.71
CA THR A 243 18.55 1.42 -10.02
C THR A 243 17.20 0.83 -10.44
N GLN A 244 16.92 0.78 -11.74
CA GLN A 244 15.67 0.22 -12.27
C GLN A 244 15.39 -1.23 -11.84
N SER A 245 16.44 -2.02 -11.67
CA SER A 245 16.36 -3.41 -11.21
C SER A 245 16.47 -3.56 -9.70
N GLY A 246 16.61 -2.45 -8.98
CA GLY A 246 16.72 -2.42 -7.53
C GLY A 246 15.40 -2.82 -6.87
N GLY A 247 15.48 -3.70 -5.88
CA GLY A 247 14.36 -4.11 -5.03
C GLY A 247 14.70 -3.94 -3.55
N PRO A 248 13.79 -4.25 -2.64
CA PRO A 248 13.96 -3.92 -1.23
C PRO A 248 14.78 -4.95 -0.44
N PHE A 249 15.84 -5.51 -1.03
CA PHE A 249 16.57 -6.64 -0.43
C PHE A 249 18.01 -6.31 -0.09
N LEU A 250 18.51 -6.89 1.02
CA LEU A 250 19.90 -6.80 1.45
C LEU A 250 20.90 -7.25 0.39
N SER A 251 20.55 -8.26 -0.41
CA SER A 251 21.42 -8.75 -1.51
C SER A 251 21.67 -7.70 -2.60
N GLN A 252 20.75 -6.75 -2.76
CA GLN A 252 20.83 -5.67 -3.75
C GLN A 252 21.45 -4.39 -3.17
N TYR A 253 21.25 -4.15 -1.87
CA TYR A 253 21.82 -3.03 -1.11
C TYR A 253 22.64 -3.55 0.09
N PRO A 254 23.75 -4.25 -0.16
CA PRO A 254 24.51 -4.91 0.91
C PRO A 254 25.21 -3.94 1.84
N LYS A 255 25.51 -2.72 1.38
CA LYS A 255 26.08 -1.61 2.17
C LYS A 255 24.96 -0.66 2.54
N ASN A 256 24.43 -0.78 3.74
CA ASN A 256 23.33 0.04 4.24
C ASN A 256 23.55 0.37 5.73
N ILE A 257 22.67 1.16 6.33
CA ILE A 257 22.77 1.59 7.73
C ILE A 257 22.88 0.40 8.70
N PHE A 258 22.15 -0.69 8.47
CA PHE A 258 22.17 -1.85 9.35
C PHE A 258 23.52 -2.57 9.29
N THR A 259 24.03 -2.85 8.09
CA THR A 259 25.30 -3.53 7.90
C THR A 259 26.49 -2.64 8.24
N LEU A 260 26.36 -1.32 8.09
CA LEU A 260 27.38 -0.36 8.50
C LEU A 260 27.61 -0.41 10.02
N PHE A 261 26.53 -0.34 10.80
CA PHE A 261 26.63 -0.23 12.24
C PHE A 261 26.68 -1.58 12.99
N ALA A 262 26.27 -2.69 12.35
CA ALA A 262 26.12 -4.01 12.98
C ALA A 262 27.37 -4.53 13.74
N GLY A 263 28.57 -4.21 13.27
CA GLY A 263 29.84 -4.63 13.91
C GLY A 263 30.37 -3.64 14.94
N ALA A 264 29.85 -2.42 14.95
CA ALA A 264 30.36 -1.30 15.75
C ALA A 264 29.48 -0.97 16.96
N THR A 265 28.16 -1.19 16.84
CA THR A 265 27.19 -0.89 17.89
C THR A 265 25.91 -1.71 17.74
N SER A 266 24.96 -1.51 18.68
CA SER A 266 23.63 -2.12 18.60
C SER A 266 22.75 -1.39 17.59
N VAL A 267 22.08 -2.16 16.75
CA VAL A 267 21.21 -1.67 15.67
C VAL A 267 19.87 -2.37 15.71
N GLY A 268 18.79 -1.64 15.49
CA GLY A 268 17.44 -2.18 15.36
C GLY A 268 16.73 -1.66 14.11
N GLY A 269 15.80 -2.44 13.58
CA GLY A 269 15.01 -2.09 12.43
C GLY A 269 13.57 -2.56 12.51
N ILE A 270 12.65 -1.71 12.07
CA ILE A 270 11.24 -2.06 11.80
C ILE A 270 11.00 -1.75 10.32
N GLU A 271 10.99 -2.79 9.51
CA GLU A 271 10.90 -2.71 8.06
C GLU A 271 9.67 -3.49 7.56
N PRO A 272 8.49 -2.88 7.44
CA PRO A 272 7.29 -3.61 7.02
C PRO A 272 7.36 -4.13 5.57
N VAL A 273 7.96 -3.38 4.66
CA VAL A 273 7.98 -3.66 3.21
C VAL A 273 9.36 -4.06 2.72
N THR A 274 10.43 -3.53 3.31
CA THR A 274 11.81 -3.81 2.93
C THR A 274 12.42 -4.97 3.72
N SER A 275 13.56 -5.49 3.28
CA SER A 275 14.34 -6.56 3.90
C SER A 275 15.84 -6.25 3.76
N LEU A 276 16.26 -5.11 4.31
CA LEU A 276 17.64 -4.61 4.23
C LEU A 276 18.45 -4.96 5.49
N CYS A 277 17.77 -5.14 6.63
CA CYS A 277 18.44 -5.55 7.85
C CYS A 277 18.78 -7.05 7.83
N PRO A 278 20.04 -7.44 8.04
CA PRO A 278 20.38 -8.85 8.20
C PRO A 278 19.59 -9.48 9.34
N HIS A 279 19.10 -10.70 9.14
CA HIS A 279 18.35 -11.41 10.18
C HIS A 279 19.14 -11.59 11.48
N SER A 280 20.46 -11.77 11.37
CA SER A 280 21.39 -11.83 12.51
C SER A 280 21.46 -10.53 13.33
N VAL A 281 21.03 -9.39 12.77
CA VAL A 281 21.06 -8.06 13.40
C VAL A 281 19.69 -7.69 13.96
N CYS A 282 18.64 -7.76 13.15
CA CYS A 282 17.29 -7.33 13.51
C CYS A 282 16.33 -8.47 13.89
N GLY A 283 16.70 -9.72 13.70
CA GLY A 283 15.81 -10.89 13.88
C GLY A 283 15.53 -11.34 15.32
N GLY A 284 15.93 -10.57 16.33
CA GLY A 284 15.76 -10.96 17.74
C GLY A 284 16.84 -11.94 18.23
N LYS A 285 16.56 -12.73 19.28
CA LYS A 285 17.55 -13.63 19.90
C LYS A 285 18.35 -14.39 18.85
N ALA A 286 19.66 -14.21 18.85
CA ALA A 286 20.59 -14.81 17.90
C ALA A 286 20.28 -16.30 17.67
N GLY A 287 19.99 -16.66 16.42
CA GLY A 287 19.71 -18.05 16.03
C GLY A 287 18.24 -18.43 15.82
N ALA A 288 17.28 -17.54 15.95
CA ALA A 288 15.91 -17.85 15.56
C ALA A 288 15.81 -17.93 14.03
N THR A 289 15.87 -19.14 13.50
CA THR A 289 15.48 -19.38 12.10
C THR A 289 14.04 -18.92 11.90
N VAL A 290 13.77 -18.19 10.80
CA VAL A 290 12.39 -17.82 10.45
C VAL A 290 11.63 -19.12 10.24
N SER A 291 10.86 -19.53 11.25
CA SER A 291 10.08 -20.77 11.18
C SER A 291 8.92 -20.59 10.21
N PHE A 292 8.55 -21.67 9.52
CA PHE A 292 7.35 -21.73 8.71
C PHE A 292 6.13 -21.31 9.54
N ASN A 293 5.41 -20.29 9.07
CA ASN A 293 4.17 -19.83 9.69
C ASN A 293 2.98 -20.15 8.80
N ALA A 294 2.20 -21.15 9.21
CA ALA A 294 1.06 -21.63 8.42
C ALA A 294 -0.02 -20.57 8.20
N GLY A 295 -0.27 -19.68 9.18
CA GLY A 295 -1.24 -18.58 9.06
C GLY A 295 -0.82 -17.59 7.99
N ARG A 296 0.40 -17.07 8.11
CA ARG A 296 1.01 -16.15 7.15
C ARG A 296 1.05 -16.77 5.74
N PHE A 297 1.52 -18.00 5.61
CA PHE A 297 1.60 -18.69 4.34
C PHE A 297 0.23 -18.92 3.70
N ARG A 298 -0.79 -19.30 4.48
CA ARG A 298 -2.18 -19.44 4.00
C ARG A 298 -2.72 -18.11 3.48
N THR A 299 -2.50 -17.01 4.19
CA THR A 299 -2.91 -15.67 3.76
C THR A 299 -2.24 -15.31 2.43
N PHE A 300 -0.94 -15.55 2.30
CA PHE A 300 -0.21 -15.31 1.05
C PHE A 300 -0.75 -16.15 -0.13
N ILE A 301 -1.07 -17.42 0.08
CA ILE A 301 -1.69 -18.27 -0.96
C ILE A 301 -3.07 -17.75 -1.36
N ARG A 302 -3.89 -17.30 -0.40
CA ARG A 302 -5.19 -16.67 -0.67
C ARG A 302 -5.00 -15.41 -1.53
N ASP A 303 -4.08 -14.56 -1.15
CA ASP A 303 -3.78 -13.34 -1.88
C ASP A 303 -3.26 -13.64 -3.29
N ALA A 304 -2.42 -14.64 -3.46
CA ALA A 304 -1.97 -15.11 -4.77
C ALA A 304 -3.14 -15.60 -5.64
N ALA A 305 -4.15 -16.25 -5.05
CA ALA A 305 -5.35 -16.63 -5.78
C ALA A 305 -6.17 -15.41 -6.24
N PHE A 306 -6.29 -14.36 -5.43
CA PHE A 306 -6.95 -13.10 -5.83
C PHE A 306 -6.17 -12.39 -6.94
N VAL A 307 -4.86 -12.27 -6.80
CA VAL A 307 -3.97 -11.71 -7.83
C VAL A 307 -4.12 -12.47 -9.15
N TYR A 308 -4.12 -13.80 -9.09
CA TYR A 308 -4.36 -14.64 -10.27
C TYR A 308 -5.74 -14.41 -10.87
N GLY A 309 -6.78 -14.35 -10.04
CA GLY A 309 -8.16 -14.05 -10.46
C GLY A 309 -8.26 -12.70 -11.19
N GLN A 310 -7.70 -11.64 -10.61
CA GLN A 310 -7.65 -10.31 -11.24
C GLN A 310 -6.87 -10.33 -12.58
N ARG A 311 -5.85 -11.18 -12.70
CA ARG A 311 -5.04 -11.32 -13.91
C ARG A 311 -5.73 -12.07 -15.03
N VAL A 312 -6.52 -13.12 -14.74
CA VAL A 312 -7.01 -14.08 -15.74
C VAL A 312 -8.50 -13.96 -16.02
N LEU A 313 -9.32 -13.60 -15.02
CA LEU A 313 -10.77 -13.54 -15.19
C LEU A 313 -11.20 -12.43 -16.15
N PRO A 314 -12.29 -12.66 -16.94
CA PRO A 314 -12.89 -11.63 -17.77
C PRO A 314 -13.48 -10.49 -16.91
N PRO A 315 -13.61 -9.26 -17.43
CA PRO A 315 -14.02 -8.07 -16.66
C PRO A 315 -15.28 -8.24 -15.83
N VAL A 316 -16.30 -8.94 -16.35
CA VAL A 316 -17.57 -9.19 -15.63
C VAL A 316 -17.39 -10.01 -14.35
N LEU A 317 -16.38 -10.85 -14.27
CA LEU A 317 -16.10 -11.67 -13.09
C LEU A 317 -15.09 -11.03 -12.14
N ARG A 318 -14.20 -10.15 -12.62
CA ARG A 318 -13.22 -9.47 -11.78
C ARG A 318 -13.84 -8.65 -10.67
N LYS A 319 -15.01 -8.06 -10.89
CA LYS A 319 -15.75 -7.28 -9.87
C LYS A 319 -16.12 -8.08 -8.61
N TYR A 320 -16.10 -9.41 -8.68
CA TYR A 320 -16.36 -10.29 -7.54
C TYR A 320 -15.09 -10.75 -6.83
N VAL A 321 -13.92 -10.42 -7.37
CA VAL A 321 -12.63 -10.70 -6.75
C VAL A 321 -12.18 -9.42 -6.04
N PRO A 322 -11.69 -9.49 -4.80
CA PRO A 322 -11.15 -8.33 -4.10
C PRO A 322 -10.15 -7.54 -4.94
N SER A 323 -10.17 -6.21 -4.82
CA SER A 323 -9.13 -5.37 -5.42
C SER A 323 -7.76 -5.72 -4.85
N ILE A 324 -6.75 -5.69 -5.70
CA ILE A 324 -5.34 -5.92 -5.34
C ILE A 324 -4.53 -4.61 -5.37
N GLU A 325 -5.21 -3.49 -5.56
CA GLU A 325 -4.62 -2.16 -5.61
C GLU A 325 -4.53 -1.54 -4.22
N GLY A 326 -3.56 -0.65 -4.01
CA GLY A 326 -3.44 0.16 -2.80
C GLY A 326 -2.91 -0.56 -1.54
N THR A 327 -2.60 -1.85 -1.61
CA THR A 327 -1.98 -2.58 -0.48
C THR A 327 -0.93 -3.59 -0.94
N TRP A 328 -0.05 -3.99 -0.02
CA TRP A 328 1.00 -4.99 -0.27
C TRP A 328 0.53 -6.45 -0.07
N GLY A 329 -0.70 -6.65 0.38
CA GLY A 329 -1.30 -7.94 0.68
C GLY A 329 -2.51 -7.81 1.60
N GLY A 330 -3.11 -8.93 2.05
CA GLY A 330 -4.32 -8.94 2.87
C GLY A 330 -5.56 -8.55 2.08
N PHE A 331 -5.58 -8.79 0.78
CA PHE A 331 -6.67 -8.41 -0.10
C PHE A 331 -8.02 -8.97 0.35
N GLY A 332 -9.06 -8.13 0.33
CA GLY A 332 -10.42 -8.52 0.73
C GLY A 332 -10.61 -8.77 2.22
N ALA A 333 -9.62 -8.46 3.07
CA ALA A 333 -9.78 -8.52 4.51
C ALA A 333 -10.82 -7.51 4.99
N VAL A 334 -11.73 -7.93 5.88
CA VAL A 334 -12.65 -7.01 6.56
C VAL A 334 -11.94 -6.35 7.74
N ALA A 335 -12.38 -5.18 8.15
CA ALA A 335 -11.74 -4.39 9.22
C ALA A 335 -11.41 -5.18 10.50
N ASN A 336 -12.20 -6.21 10.83
CA ASN A 336 -11.99 -7.07 12.01
C ASN A 336 -10.88 -8.13 11.84
N GLU A 337 -10.45 -8.41 10.60
CA GLU A 337 -9.38 -9.37 10.30
C GLU A 337 -7.98 -8.73 10.32
N PHE A 338 -7.90 -7.40 10.52
CA PHE A 338 -6.64 -6.65 10.61
C PHE A 338 -5.74 -7.01 11.79
N LYS A 339 -6.16 -7.95 12.64
CA LYS A 339 -5.29 -8.54 13.67
C LYS A 339 -4.27 -9.52 13.10
N ASP A 340 -4.39 -9.91 11.85
CA ASP A 340 -3.43 -10.81 11.22
C ASP A 340 -2.16 -10.05 10.84
N GLN A 341 -1.00 -10.59 11.20
CA GLN A 341 0.33 -9.99 10.99
C GLN A 341 0.66 -9.70 9.52
N PHE A 342 -0.16 -10.20 8.62
CA PHE A 342 -0.04 -10.01 7.18
C PHE A 342 -0.77 -8.78 6.68
N ALA A 343 -1.79 -8.43 7.41
CA ALA A 343 -2.41 -7.19 7.14
C ALA A 343 -1.35 -6.14 7.46
N VAL A 344 -0.86 -5.49 6.45
CA VAL A 344 -0.52 -4.11 6.52
C VAL A 344 -1.83 -3.44 6.96
N GLY A 345 -2.30 -3.87 8.12
CA GLY A 345 -3.52 -3.38 8.72
C GLY A 345 -3.24 -2.00 9.22
N ALA A 346 -4.22 -1.15 9.17
CA ALA A 346 -4.15 0.21 9.61
C ALA A 346 -3.38 0.37 10.94
N LEU A 347 -3.62 -0.50 11.92
CA LEU A 347 -2.94 -0.44 13.22
C LEU A 347 -1.48 -0.87 13.20
N SER A 348 -1.05 -1.75 12.29
CA SER A 348 0.38 -2.12 12.21
C SER A 348 1.24 -0.95 11.73
N GLN A 349 0.68 -0.04 10.96
CA GLN A 349 1.34 1.20 10.53
C GLN A 349 1.59 2.13 11.71
N VAL A 350 0.57 2.34 12.54
CA VAL A 350 0.64 3.12 13.78
C VAL A 350 1.55 2.44 14.81
N ASP A 351 1.36 1.14 15.03
CA ASP A 351 2.10 0.36 16.04
C ASP A 351 3.61 0.29 15.75
N SER A 352 4.04 0.51 14.51
CA SER A 352 5.47 0.52 14.15
C SER A 352 6.21 1.68 14.83
N VAL A 353 5.63 2.88 14.84
CA VAL A 353 6.21 4.07 15.48
C VAL A 353 6.18 3.94 17.01
N ASP A 354 5.05 3.53 17.58
CA ASP A 354 4.92 3.32 19.03
C ASP A 354 5.88 2.25 19.55
N ARG A 355 6.11 1.20 18.75
CA ARG A 355 7.09 0.16 19.09
C ARG A 355 8.51 0.70 19.04
N ALA A 356 8.84 1.53 18.04
CA ALA A 356 10.13 2.20 17.95
C ALA A 356 10.35 3.13 19.16
N ALA A 357 9.34 3.90 19.57
CA ALA A 357 9.39 4.75 20.76
C ALA A 357 9.72 3.93 22.01
N LYS A 358 9.00 2.82 22.24
CA LYS A 358 9.27 1.91 23.36
C LYS A 358 10.67 1.29 23.34
N ILE A 359 11.17 0.95 22.16
CA ILE A 359 12.53 0.40 21.99
C ILE A 359 13.57 1.45 22.38
N VAL A 360 13.49 2.66 21.86
CA VAL A 360 14.51 3.70 22.09
C VAL A 360 14.43 4.32 23.48
N THR A 361 13.28 4.27 24.13
CA THR A 361 13.11 4.73 25.53
C THR A 361 13.48 3.66 26.55
N GLY A 362 13.56 2.39 26.15
CA GLY A 362 13.91 1.26 27.01
C GLY A 362 15.37 1.27 27.51
N ALA A 363 15.66 0.40 28.49
CA ALA A 363 17.01 0.27 29.07
C ALA A 363 18.03 -0.28 28.07
N ASP A 364 17.62 -1.23 27.23
CA ASP A 364 18.46 -1.89 26.22
C ASP A 364 18.28 -1.25 24.82
N ALA A 365 18.06 0.07 24.78
CA ALA A 365 17.87 0.80 23.53
C ALA A 365 19.07 0.61 22.60
N PRO A 366 18.85 0.26 21.31
CA PRO A 366 19.93 0.24 20.35
C PRO A 366 20.45 1.66 20.11
N GLN A 367 21.72 1.77 19.76
CA GLN A 367 22.30 3.08 19.42
C GLN A 367 21.71 3.64 18.12
N VAL A 368 21.37 2.78 17.16
CA VAL A 368 20.73 3.15 15.90
C VAL A 368 19.44 2.35 15.76
N GLN A 369 18.31 3.04 15.71
CA GLN A 369 17.00 2.46 15.44
C GLN A 369 16.41 3.07 14.17
N VAL A 370 16.00 2.24 13.23
CA VAL A 370 15.28 2.64 12.03
C VAL A 370 13.84 2.14 12.12
N VAL A 371 12.89 2.95 11.73
CA VAL A 371 11.49 2.56 11.52
C VAL A 371 10.98 3.11 10.20
N HIS A 372 10.46 2.25 9.36
CA HIS A 372 9.65 2.61 8.21
C HIS A 372 8.18 2.47 8.61
N ALA A 373 7.45 3.57 8.60
CA ALA A 373 6.05 3.64 8.99
C ALA A 373 5.19 3.82 7.73
N LEU A 374 4.29 2.87 7.46
CA LEU A 374 3.40 2.93 6.28
C LEU A 374 2.27 3.97 6.45
N LEU A 375 2.59 5.13 7.00
CA LEU A 375 1.73 6.29 7.16
C LEU A 375 2.29 7.45 6.33
N PRO A 376 1.44 8.20 5.66
CA PRO A 376 0.00 8.05 5.42
C PRO A 376 -0.35 7.21 4.18
N HIS A 377 0.46 6.21 3.80
CA HIS A 377 0.22 5.34 2.63
C HIS A 377 -1.18 4.74 2.63
N ALA A 378 -1.75 4.61 1.46
CA ALA A 378 -3.04 3.93 1.25
C ALA A 378 -3.05 2.47 1.80
N PRO A 379 -4.22 1.92 2.23
CA PRO A 379 -5.57 2.50 2.18
C PRO A 379 -5.81 3.52 3.29
N TRP A 380 -6.44 4.62 2.94
CA TRP A 380 -6.66 5.74 3.88
C TRP A 380 -7.87 5.46 4.77
N ARG A 381 -7.62 4.86 5.92
CA ARG A 381 -8.65 4.37 6.85
C ARG A 381 -8.42 4.77 8.30
N ILE A 382 -7.30 5.41 8.61
CA ILE A 382 -6.97 5.79 9.99
C ILE A 382 -7.36 7.24 10.21
N THR A 383 -8.18 7.47 11.22
CA THR A 383 -8.52 8.83 11.67
C THR A 383 -7.42 9.39 12.59
N PRO A 384 -7.34 10.73 12.77
CA PRO A 384 -6.30 11.35 13.59
C PRO A 384 -6.27 10.87 15.04
N ASP A 385 -7.37 10.38 15.59
CA ASP A 385 -7.47 9.79 16.93
C ASP A 385 -7.19 8.27 16.96
N LEU A 386 -6.62 7.73 15.89
CA LEU A 386 -6.20 6.34 15.72
C LEU A 386 -7.35 5.32 15.77
N ARG A 387 -8.57 5.74 15.41
CA ARG A 387 -9.65 4.81 15.07
C ARG A 387 -9.59 4.45 13.60
N VAL A 388 -10.34 3.44 13.19
CA VAL A 388 -10.25 2.86 11.85
C VAL A 388 -11.59 3.01 11.13
N ASP A 389 -11.59 3.62 9.96
CA ASP A 389 -12.76 3.60 9.11
C ASP A 389 -13.02 2.20 8.53
N GLN A 390 -14.31 1.83 8.43
CA GLN A 390 -14.69 0.57 7.78
C GLN A 390 -14.31 0.56 6.29
N LEU A 391 -14.36 1.71 5.65
CA LEU A 391 -14.14 1.89 4.23
C LEU A 391 -12.87 2.70 3.96
N SER A 392 -12.39 2.59 2.74
CA SER A 392 -11.44 3.50 2.12
C SER A 392 -12.01 3.91 0.76
N PRO A 393 -11.75 5.11 0.29
CA PRO A 393 -12.04 5.45 -1.10
C PRO A 393 -11.41 4.44 -2.05
N THR A 394 -11.98 4.29 -3.23
CA THR A 394 -11.38 3.45 -4.27
C THR A 394 -10.03 4.02 -4.64
N ILE A 395 -8.98 3.19 -4.49
CA ILE A 395 -7.62 3.55 -4.86
C ILE A 395 -7.33 2.88 -6.19
N SER A 396 -6.79 3.65 -7.12
CA SER A 396 -6.40 3.23 -8.47
C SER A 396 -4.99 3.74 -8.75
N THR A 397 -4.34 3.20 -9.76
CA THR A 397 -3.05 3.74 -10.23
C THR A 397 -3.19 5.10 -10.90
N GLN A 398 -4.41 5.47 -11.30
CA GLN A 398 -4.74 6.74 -11.93
C GLN A 398 -5.88 7.41 -11.17
N ASN A 399 -5.75 8.71 -10.92
CA ASN A 399 -6.81 9.52 -10.35
C ASN A 399 -8.02 9.57 -11.29
N PRO A 400 -9.25 9.54 -10.74
CA PRO A 400 -10.45 9.71 -11.55
C PRO A 400 -10.56 11.14 -12.13
N ASP A 401 -11.49 11.32 -13.06
CA ASP A 401 -11.90 12.63 -13.59
C ASP A 401 -12.98 13.31 -12.71
N ASN A 402 -13.40 12.65 -11.65
CA ASN A 402 -14.45 13.14 -10.77
C ASN A 402 -13.85 13.88 -9.58
N GLU A 403 -14.02 15.19 -9.54
CA GLU A 403 -13.50 16.07 -8.49
C GLU A 403 -14.02 15.71 -7.09
N GLU A 404 -15.25 15.23 -6.96
CA GLU A 404 -15.80 14.82 -5.68
C GLU A 404 -15.10 13.58 -5.13
N VAL A 405 -14.82 12.60 -5.99
CA VAL A 405 -14.08 11.40 -5.59
C VAL A 405 -12.65 11.76 -5.19
N ILE A 406 -12.00 12.66 -5.93
CA ILE A 406 -10.66 13.17 -5.58
C ILE A 406 -10.69 13.90 -4.23
N ARG A 407 -11.71 14.73 -4.00
CA ARG A 407 -11.89 15.42 -2.73
C ARG A 407 -12.01 14.44 -1.57
N ASP A 408 -12.86 13.42 -1.69
CA ASP A 408 -13.04 12.39 -0.66
C ASP A 408 -11.75 11.59 -0.42
N MET A 409 -11.00 11.27 -1.48
CA MET A 409 -9.68 10.65 -1.38
C MET A 409 -8.70 11.55 -0.61
N TYR A 410 -8.64 12.84 -0.94
CA TYR A 410 -7.74 13.78 -0.30
C TYR A 410 -8.14 14.06 1.16
N GLN A 411 -9.44 14.13 1.48
CA GLN A 411 -9.93 14.28 2.85
C GLN A 411 -9.52 13.09 3.74
N THR A 412 -9.72 11.86 3.26
CA THR A 412 -9.33 10.65 3.99
C THR A 412 -7.81 10.50 4.10
N PHE A 413 -7.07 10.90 3.06
CA PHE A 413 -5.61 11.01 3.12
C PHE A 413 -5.16 11.99 4.21
N LEU A 414 -5.74 13.19 4.27
CA LEU A 414 -5.41 14.19 5.29
C LEU A 414 -5.72 13.69 6.71
N TYR A 415 -6.79 12.91 6.91
CA TYR A 415 -7.03 12.26 8.20
C TYR A 415 -5.89 11.32 8.57
N GLN A 416 -5.36 10.58 7.61
CA GLN A 416 -4.24 9.66 7.86
C GLN A 416 -2.91 10.42 8.05
N VAL A 417 -2.73 11.61 7.45
CA VAL A 417 -1.64 12.54 7.80
C VAL A 417 -1.80 13.00 9.26
N GLY A 418 -3.03 13.29 9.71
CA GLY A 418 -3.31 13.59 11.11
C GLY A 418 -2.98 12.44 12.06
N ALA A 419 -3.17 11.19 11.64
CA ALA A 419 -2.73 10.02 12.39
C ALA A 419 -1.18 9.92 12.46
N ALA A 420 -0.48 10.27 11.38
CA ALA A 420 0.99 10.34 11.38
C ALA A 420 1.49 11.43 12.34
N ASP A 421 0.82 12.59 12.36
CA ASP A 421 1.11 13.67 13.32
C ASP A 421 0.91 13.22 14.77
N HIS A 422 -0.19 12.53 15.05
CA HIS A 422 -0.50 12.03 16.39
C HIS A 422 0.56 11.05 16.91
N VAL A 423 0.99 10.07 16.10
CA VAL A 423 2.03 9.12 16.53
C VAL A 423 3.39 9.79 16.68
N LEU A 424 3.70 10.81 15.88
CA LEU A 424 4.90 11.62 16.03
C LEU A 424 4.88 12.43 17.32
N GLN A 425 3.75 13.04 17.66
CA GLN A 425 3.57 13.77 18.91
C GLN A 425 3.79 12.84 20.13
N ASN A 426 3.22 11.63 20.11
CA ASN A 426 3.43 10.63 21.14
C ASN A 426 4.92 10.23 21.25
N LEU A 427 5.59 9.99 20.14
CA LEU A 427 7.02 9.68 20.10
C LEU A 427 7.88 10.79 20.75
N ILE A 428 7.60 12.06 20.43
CA ILE A 428 8.30 13.21 21.02
C ILE A 428 8.05 13.27 22.53
N ALA A 429 6.81 13.07 22.97
CA ALA A 429 6.44 13.05 24.38
C ALA A 429 7.13 11.91 25.14
N ASP A 430 7.19 10.71 24.56
CA ASP A 430 7.88 9.55 25.13
C ASP A 430 9.38 9.78 25.30
N LEU A 431 10.04 10.36 24.27
CA LEU A 431 11.48 10.71 24.35
C LEU A 431 11.76 11.76 25.43
N LYS A 432 10.90 12.77 25.56
CA LYS A 432 11.02 13.80 26.61
C LYS A 432 10.80 13.21 27.99
N THR A 433 9.76 12.42 28.17
CA THR A 433 9.41 11.75 29.44
C THR A 433 10.52 10.82 29.92
N ALA A 434 11.15 10.09 28.96
CA ALA A 434 12.29 9.21 29.25
C ALA A 434 13.61 9.97 29.48
N GLY A 435 13.63 11.30 29.35
CA GLY A 435 14.85 12.12 29.46
C GLY A 435 15.86 11.87 28.33
N LYS A 436 15.42 11.29 27.21
CA LYS A 436 16.28 10.91 26.06
C LYS A 436 16.23 11.92 24.91
N TRP A 437 15.36 12.93 24.98
CA TRP A 437 15.19 13.91 23.92
C TRP A 437 16.50 14.58 23.52
N ASP A 438 17.23 15.11 24.50
CA ASP A 438 18.46 15.88 24.23
C ASP A 438 19.57 15.02 23.60
N SER A 439 19.73 13.77 24.05
CA SER A 439 20.75 12.85 23.53
C SER A 439 20.39 12.14 22.23
N THR A 440 19.12 12.22 21.80
CA THR A 440 18.67 11.55 20.59
C THR A 440 18.85 12.46 19.37
N MET A 441 19.48 11.92 18.32
CA MET A 441 19.32 12.43 16.95
C MET A 441 18.04 11.82 16.39
N LEU A 442 17.01 12.65 16.17
CA LEU A 442 15.77 12.20 15.53
C LEU A 442 15.75 12.69 14.09
N VAL A 443 15.74 11.74 13.15
CA VAL A 443 15.59 11.99 11.72
C VAL A 443 14.18 11.57 11.32
N VAL A 444 13.38 12.51 10.83
CA VAL A 444 12.03 12.26 10.30
C VAL A 444 12.02 12.66 8.84
N SER A 445 11.68 11.72 7.97
CA SER A 445 11.61 11.94 6.53
C SER A 445 10.46 11.14 5.92
N ALA A 446 10.23 11.31 4.62
CA ALA A 446 9.36 10.41 3.87
C ALA A 446 10.13 9.82 2.68
N ASP A 447 9.68 8.65 2.22
CA ASP A 447 10.29 7.97 1.09
C ASP A 447 9.91 8.62 -0.25
N HIS A 448 8.63 8.95 -0.45
CA HIS A 448 8.09 9.73 -1.56
C HIS A 448 6.72 10.32 -1.18
N GLY A 449 6.13 11.10 -2.07
CA GLY A 449 4.78 11.66 -1.95
C GLY A 449 3.76 10.97 -2.86
N ILE A 450 2.60 11.61 -2.99
CA ILE A 450 1.48 11.19 -3.83
C ILE A 450 0.82 12.42 -4.44
N SER A 451 0.24 12.27 -5.65
CA SER A 451 -0.52 13.31 -6.35
C SER A 451 -2.01 12.97 -6.42
N PHE A 452 -2.86 14.00 -6.24
CA PHE A 452 -4.31 13.93 -6.41
C PHE A 452 -4.78 14.78 -7.59
N ILE A 453 -3.91 15.06 -8.57
CA ILE A 453 -4.30 15.78 -9.78
C ILE A 453 -5.26 14.93 -10.60
N PRO A 454 -6.45 15.45 -10.99
CA PRO A 454 -7.43 14.70 -11.78
C PRO A 454 -6.82 14.08 -13.03
N THR A 455 -7.27 12.87 -13.37
CA THR A 455 -6.86 12.09 -14.56
C THR A 455 -5.39 11.69 -14.63
N MET A 456 -4.56 12.14 -13.68
CA MET A 456 -3.14 11.80 -13.65
C MET A 456 -2.85 10.58 -12.78
N PRO A 457 -1.79 9.81 -13.08
CA PRO A 457 -1.34 8.73 -12.20
C PRO A 457 -0.95 9.27 -10.82
N GLN A 458 -1.31 8.53 -9.76
CA GLN A 458 -1.02 8.96 -8.38
C GLN A 458 0.48 9.00 -8.06
N ARG A 459 1.26 8.09 -8.63
CA ARG A 459 2.70 7.94 -8.39
C ARG A 459 3.53 7.75 -9.65
N HIS A 460 2.95 7.24 -10.74
CA HIS A 460 3.63 7.18 -12.02
C HIS A 460 3.68 8.57 -12.61
N THR A 461 4.88 9.01 -12.92
CA THR A 461 5.08 10.27 -13.63
C THR A 461 5.52 9.96 -15.05
N ASP A 462 4.86 10.57 -16.01
CA ASP A 462 5.39 10.71 -17.37
C ASP A 462 6.44 11.84 -17.42
N PHE A 463 6.72 12.43 -16.25
CA PHE A 463 7.52 13.66 -16.08
C PHE A 463 7.11 14.80 -17.02
N MET A 464 5.86 14.79 -17.44
CA MET A 464 5.29 15.82 -18.32
C MET A 464 4.66 16.95 -17.53
N ASP A 465 4.26 16.69 -16.26
CA ASP A 465 3.60 17.66 -15.38
C ASP A 465 4.50 17.99 -14.17
N PRO A 466 5.03 19.24 -14.10
CA PRO A 466 5.89 19.67 -13.00
C PRO A 466 5.20 19.63 -11.64
N ASP A 467 3.90 19.90 -11.57
CA ASP A 467 3.12 19.89 -10.33
C ASP A 467 3.03 18.46 -9.76
N GLN A 468 2.79 17.47 -10.64
CA GLN A 468 2.80 16.06 -10.23
C GLN A 468 4.18 15.62 -9.73
N VAL A 469 5.24 16.04 -10.41
CA VAL A 469 6.63 15.75 -9.97
C VAL A 469 6.87 16.38 -8.60
N ALA A 470 6.44 17.60 -8.37
CA ALA A 470 6.56 18.26 -7.06
C ALA A 470 5.74 17.52 -5.98
N ASP A 471 4.52 17.09 -6.28
CA ASP A 471 3.67 16.32 -5.37
C ASP A 471 4.35 15.03 -4.90
N ILE A 472 5.08 14.35 -5.80
CA ILE A 472 5.67 13.04 -5.52
C ILE A 472 7.06 13.15 -4.89
N TYR A 473 7.88 14.09 -5.31
CA TYR A 473 9.28 14.13 -4.91
C TYR A 473 9.61 15.18 -3.84
N ARG A 474 8.75 16.19 -3.58
CA ARG A 474 8.93 17.12 -2.45
C ARG A 474 8.40 16.49 -1.17
N VAL A 475 9.31 16.09 -0.29
CA VAL A 475 8.99 15.35 0.94
C VAL A 475 9.42 16.12 2.19
N PRO A 476 8.69 15.95 3.33
CA PRO A 476 9.10 16.55 4.59
C PRO A 476 10.39 15.90 5.09
N THR A 477 11.34 16.72 5.58
CA THR A 477 12.57 16.25 6.21
C THR A 477 12.95 17.13 7.39
N PHE A 478 13.03 16.49 8.55
CA PHE A 478 13.40 17.11 9.82
C PHE A 478 14.56 16.36 10.45
N ILE A 479 15.57 17.08 10.93
CA ILE A 479 16.66 16.51 11.70
C ILE A 479 16.78 17.27 13.02
N LYS A 480 16.42 16.62 14.11
CA LYS A 480 16.71 17.11 15.44
C LYS A 480 18.09 16.59 15.85
N TYR A 481 19.07 17.48 15.89
CA TYR A 481 20.43 17.16 16.32
C TYR A 481 20.51 16.99 17.85
N PRO A 482 21.48 16.20 18.37
CA PRO A 482 21.71 16.11 19.80
C PRO A 482 21.89 17.49 20.41
N ASN A 483 21.24 17.74 21.55
CA ASN A 483 21.24 19.01 22.31
C ASN A 483 20.70 20.24 21.55
N GLN A 484 20.05 20.06 20.40
CA GLN A 484 19.39 21.17 19.70
C GLN A 484 18.22 21.71 20.55
N LYS A 485 18.20 23.04 20.79
CA LYS A 485 17.21 23.69 21.66
C LYS A 485 16.20 24.55 20.90
N SER A 486 16.50 24.91 19.66
CA SER A 486 15.62 25.74 18.84
C SER A 486 15.51 25.20 17.43
N GLY A 487 14.36 25.41 16.82
CA GLY A 487 14.13 25.08 15.42
C GLY A 487 14.86 26.01 14.46
N LEU A 488 15.15 25.49 13.29
CA LEU A 488 15.69 26.20 12.15
C LEU A 488 14.94 25.75 10.89
N ALA A 489 14.39 26.67 10.13
CA ALA A 489 13.94 26.40 8.77
C ALA A 489 15.10 26.64 7.81
N ASP A 490 15.48 25.61 7.06
CA ASP A 490 16.64 25.63 6.17
C ASP A 490 16.21 25.32 4.72
N ASP A 491 16.57 26.21 3.80
CA ASP A 491 16.30 26.07 2.36
C ASP A 491 17.41 25.35 1.60
N CYS A 492 18.36 24.76 2.33
CA CYS A 492 19.38 23.94 1.73
C CYS A 492 18.77 22.89 0.81
N ALA A 493 19.29 22.82 -0.39
CA ALA A 493 18.88 21.81 -1.37
C ALA A 493 19.45 20.46 -0.97
N ILE A 494 18.63 19.63 -0.34
CA ILE A 494 19.01 18.30 0.14
C ILE A 494 18.27 17.19 -0.61
N SER A 495 18.79 15.98 -0.51
CA SER A 495 18.10 14.77 -0.91
C SER A 495 18.12 13.74 0.21
N ASN A 496 17.26 12.75 0.10
CA ASN A 496 17.19 11.64 1.05
C ASN A 496 18.50 10.82 1.15
N LEU A 497 19.39 10.91 0.15
CA LEU A 497 20.73 10.29 0.20
C LEU A 497 21.64 10.90 1.27
N ASP A 498 21.35 12.13 1.71
CA ASP A 498 22.17 12.87 2.67
C ASP A 498 21.98 12.41 4.11
N LEU A 499 20.89 11.68 4.38
CA LEU A 499 20.50 11.31 5.73
C LEU A 499 21.53 10.36 6.38
N LEU A 500 21.95 9.31 5.66
CA LEU A 500 22.94 8.36 6.19
C LEU A 500 24.32 9.01 6.42
N PRO A 501 24.92 9.77 5.47
CA PRO A 501 26.15 10.52 5.74
C PRO A 501 26.05 11.49 6.91
N THR A 502 24.88 12.11 7.13
CA THR A 502 24.64 12.99 8.27
C THR A 502 24.65 12.23 9.60
N ILE A 503 24.01 11.05 9.64
CA ILE A 503 24.04 10.15 10.80
C ILE A 503 25.48 9.73 11.11
N ILE A 504 26.26 9.39 10.09
CA ILE A 504 27.67 9.00 10.22
C ILE A 504 28.49 10.13 10.85
N ASP A 505 28.35 11.36 10.39
CA ASP A 505 29.07 12.51 10.94
C ASP A 505 28.66 12.81 12.39
N VAL A 506 27.35 12.80 12.71
CA VAL A 506 26.85 13.12 14.06
C VAL A 506 27.27 12.04 15.08
N THR A 507 27.36 10.79 14.64
CA THR A 507 27.86 9.69 15.47
C THR A 507 29.38 9.58 15.46
N GLU A 508 30.09 10.48 14.76
CA GLU A 508 31.57 10.47 14.59
C GLU A 508 32.06 9.10 14.08
N THR A 509 31.27 8.45 13.23
CA THR A 509 31.56 7.12 12.71
C THR A 509 32.62 7.20 11.62
N LYS A 510 33.70 6.45 11.76
CA LYS A 510 34.74 6.29 10.75
C LYS A 510 34.50 4.99 9.98
N SER A 511 34.48 5.05 8.66
CA SER A 511 34.36 3.88 7.78
C SER A 511 35.03 4.16 6.43
N SER A 512 35.50 3.10 5.77
CA SER A 512 36.02 3.18 4.40
C SER A 512 34.92 3.21 3.34
N TRP A 513 33.64 3.09 3.72
CA TRP A 513 32.54 3.08 2.76
C TRP A 513 32.30 4.49 2.20
N THR A 514 31.97 4.54 0.92
CA THR A 514 31.60 5.78 0.22
C THR A 514 30.10 5.81 -0.02
N PHE A 515 29.53 6.99 -0.01
CA PHE A 515 28.10 7.26 -0.12
C PHE A 515 27.84 8.28 -1.23
N ALA A 516 26.68 8.21 -1.88
CA ALA A 516 26.31 9.18 -2.91
C ALA A 516 25.85 10.53 -2.33
N GLY A 517 25.27 10.50 -1.13
CA GLY A 517 24.88 11.70 -0.40
C GLY A 517 26.03 12.40 0.31
N GLN A 518 25.75 13.56 0.88
CA GLN A 518 26.69 14.39 1.64
C GLN A 518 26.09 14.74 2.99
N SER A 519 26.96 14.85 4.01
CA SER A 519 26.52 15.21 5.35
C SER A 519 25.99 16.63 5.43
N LEU A 520 24.88 16.81 6.15
CA LEU A 520 24.23 18.08 6.45
C LEU A 520 24.68 18.68 7.79
N ALA A 521 25.54 17.96 8.54
CA ALA A 521 25.95 18.38 9.87
C ALA A 521 26.93 19.56 9.87
N LYS A 522 27.49 19.93 8.72
CA LYS A 522 28.52 20.98 8.60
C LYS A 522 28.06 22.12 7.71
N GLU A 523 27.95 21.86 6.42
CA GLU A 523 27.60 22.86 5.41
C GLU A 523 26.56 22.31 4.45
N CYS A 524 25.77 23.23 3.91
CA CYS A 524 24.83 22.89 2.84
C CYS A 524 25.60 22.40 1.61
N PRO A 525 25.27 21.21 1.06
CA PRO A 525 25.85 20.73 -0.17
C PRO A 525 25.66 21.71 -1.34
N LYS A 526 26.73 21.99 -2.09
CA LYS A 526 26.70 22.92 -3.22
C LYS A 526 26.65 22.17 -4.55
N GLY A 527 26.06 22.81 -5.57
CA GLY A 527 26.07 22.33 -6.95
C GLY A 527 25.32 21.02 -7.17
N ARG A 528 24.27 20.76 -6.40
CA ARG A 528 23.48 19.55 -6.56
C ARG A 528 22.69 19.53 -7.85
N ASN A 529 22.77 18.42 -8.54
CA ASN A 529 21.81 18.07 -9.56
C ASN A 529 20.45 17.76 -8.89
N ARG A 530 19.40 18.36 -9.39
CA ARG A 530 18.01 18.19 -8.92
C ARG A 530 17.22 17.22 -9.80
N ASN A 531 17.92 16.36 -10.52
CA ASN A 531 17.28 15.32 -11.28
C ASN A 531 16.76 14.23 -10.34
N VAL A 532 15.49 13.93 -10.51
CA VAL A 532 14.82 12.78 -9.90
C VAL A 532 14.60 11.71 -10.96
N VAL A 533 14.54 10.45 -10.53
CA VAL A 533 14.42 9.31 -11.43
C VAL A 533 13.22 8.48 -10.99
N SER A 534 12.32 8.17 -11.93
CA SER A 534 11.21 7.25 -11.64
C SER A 534 11.69 5.81 -11.55
N ALA A 535 10.86 4.94 -11.00
CA ALA A 535 11.12 3.50 -10.98
C ALA A 535 11.21 2.90 -12.39
N THR A 536 10.68 3.55 -13.40
CA THR A 536 10.77 3.17 -14.82
C THR A 536 12.00 3.77 -15.52
N GLY A 537 12.75 4.64 -14.83
CA GLY A 537 14.00 5.24 -15.32
C GLY A 537 13.82 6.58 -16.03
N GLU A 538 12.65 7.15 -16.04
CA GLU A 538 12.37 8.50 -16.54
C GLU A 538 12.96 9.54 -15.59
N LYS A 539 13.36 10.69 -16.14
CA LYS A 539 14.05 11.74 -15.41
C LYS A 539 13.31 13.06 -15.50
N ALA A 540 13.23 13.76 -14.38
CA ALA A 540 12.76 15.13 -14.32
C ALA A 540 13.69 15.98 -13.45
N GLU A 541 13.63 17.31 -13.59
CA GLU A 541 14.43 18.26 -12.82
C GLU A 541 13.51 19.11 -11.94
N LEU A 542 13.81 19.19 -10.66
CA LEU A 542 13.12 20.01 -9.67
C LEU A 542 13.94 21.28 -9.38
N THR A 543 13.58 22.40 -10.00
CA THR A 543 14.34 23.65 -9.93
C THR A 543 13.74 24.73 -9.03
N GLY A 544 12.42 24.66 -8.76
CA GLY A 544 11.68 25.70 -8.05
C GLY A 544 11.85 25.68 -6.51
N GLY A 545 12.52 24.66 -5.97
CA GLY A 545 12.82 24.60 -4.54
C GLY A 545 11.56 24.44 -3.68
N PHE A 546 11.54 25.10 -2.52
CA PHE A 546 10.42 25.05 -1.58
C PHE A 546 9.13 25.67 -2.15
N GLU A 547 9.25 26.63 -3.05
CA GLU A 547 8.09 27.32 -3.65
C GLU A 547 7.20 26.37 -4.46
N GLU A 548 7.75 25.26 -5.01
CA GLU A 548 6.95 24.22 -5.65
C GLU A 548 5.97 23.57 -4.65
N ALA A 549 6.45 23.13 -3.49
CA ALA A 549 5.59 22.54 -2.47
C ALA A 549 4.56 23.53 -1.91
N LYS A 550 4.95 24.80 -1.76
CA LYS A 550 4.04 25.86 -1.33
C LYS A 550 2.94 26.12 -2.38
N ALA A 551 3.28 26.17 -3.66
CA ALA A 551 2.29 26.31 -4.73
C ALA A 551 1.30 25.14 -4.74
N ARG A 552 1.78 23.93 -4.51
CA ARG A 552 0.91 22.74 -4.39
C ARG A 552 -0.03 22.84 -3.19
N SER A 553 0.44 23.32 -2.02
CA SER A 553 -0.44 23.51 -0.86
C SER A 553 -1.55 24.53 -1.12
N VAL A 554 -1.28 25.58 -1.90
CA VAL A 554 -2.30 26.55 -2.33
C VAL A 554 -3.33 25.88 -3.26
N ALA A 555 -2.88 25.13 -4.26
CA ALA A 555 -3.77 24.43 -5.18
C ALA A 555 -4.68 23.42 -4.46
N TYR A 556 -4.13 22.63 -3.54
CA TYR A 556 -4.90 21.66 -2.76
C TYR A 556 -5.84 22.29 -1.73
N ALA A 557 -5.57 23.54 -1.29
CA ALA A 557 -6.47 24.29 -0.42
C ALA A 557 -7.79 24.67 -1.11
N GLU A 558 -7.83 24.68 -2.45
CA GLU A 558 -9.06 24.86 -3.23
C GLU A 558 -9.95 23.61 -3.19
N ILE A 559 -9.36 22.40 -3.07
CA ILE A 559 -10.09 21.12 -2.98
C ILE A 559 -10.59 20.91 -1.55
N VAL A 560 -9.70 21.05 -0.57
CA VAL A 560 -9.99 20.95 0.87
C VAL A 560 -9.29 22.10 1.58
N SER A 561 -10.05 23.02 2.12
CA SER A 561 -9.51 24.17 2.86
C SER A 561 -8.47 23.71 3.88
N ASN A 562 -7.30 24.32 3.90
CA ASN A 562 -6.23 24.05 4.87
C ASN A 562 -6.28 25.00 6.09
N ILE A 563 -7.42 25.63 6.35
CA ILE A 563 -7.66 26.47 7.52
C ILE A 563 -8.34 25.64 8.62
N GLY A 564 -7.91 25.86 9.86
CA GLY A 564 -8.49 25.24 11.05
C GLY A 564 -7.95 23.83 11.35
N PRO A 565 -8.40 23.25 12.47
CA PRO A 565 -7.94 21.95 12.94
C PRO A 565 -8.33 20.82 11.98
N ILE A 566 -7.73 19.62 12.20
CA ILE A 566 -7.82 18.49 11.27
C ILE A 566 -9.27 18.01 11.03
N ASN A 567 -10.16 18.13 11.99
CA ASN A 567 -11.58 17.75 11.80
C ASN A 567 -12.31 18.65 10.80
N LYS A 568 -11.80 19.87 10.53
CA LYS A 568 -12.35 20.78 9.50
C LYS A 568 -12.08 20.30 8.07
N VAL A 569 -11.32 19.25 7.90
CA VAL A 569 -11.20 18.52 6.62
C VAL A 569 -12.57 18.06 6.10
N ALA A 570 -13.54 17.80 6.96
CA ALA A 570 -14.93 17.50 6.57
C ALA A 570 -15.70 18.71 5.98
N SER A 571 -15.18 19.94 6.15
CA SER A 571 -15.84 21.18 5.73
C SER A 571 -15.50 21.51 4.27
N VAL A 572 -16.29 21.01 3.34
CA VAL A 572 -16.07 21.15 1.88
C VAL A 572 -17.34 21.65 1.17
N GLY A 573 -17.20 22.07 -0.08
CA GLY A 573 -18.32 22.49 -0.91
C GLY A 573 -19.02 23.76 -0.42
N GLN A 574 -20.21 24.03 -0.94
CA GLN A 574 -21.02 25.21 -0.56
C GLN A 574 -21.56 25.09 0.87
N SER A 575 -21.67 23.87 1.39
CA SER A 575 -22.16 23.55 2.74
C SER A 575 -21.07 23.58 3.81
N ALA A 576 -19.82 23.91 3.47
CA ALA A 576 -18.67 23.92 4.39
C ALA A 576 -18.93 24.71 5.69
N SER A 577 -19.62 25.85 5.61
CA SER A 577 -19.91 26.71 6.76
C SER A 577 -20.92 26.09 7.75
N LEU A 578 -21.66 25.07 7.33
CA LEU A 578 -22.63 24.37 8.19
C LEU A 578 -21.93 23.34 9.10
N ILE A 579 -20.76 22.81 8.68
CA ILE A 579 -20.10 21.73 9.41
C ILE A 579 -19.66 22.15 10.81
N GLY A 580 -20.09 21.36 11.79
CA GLY A 580 -19.93 21.64 13.21
C GLY A 580 -21.06 22.52 13.80
N THR A 581 -22.02 22.98 12.99
CA THR A 581 -23.18 23.75 13.50
C THR A 581 -24.38 22.84 13.78
N ARG A 582 -25.22 23.26 14.72
CA ARG A 582 -26.45 22.55 15.03
C ARG A 582 -27.51 22.85 13.98
N ILE A 583 -28.07 21.79 13.39
CA ILE A 583 -29.15 21.88 12.42
C ILE A 583 -30.50 21.72 13.16
N GLY A 584 -31.37 22.69 12.98
CA GLY A 584 -32.71 22.66 13.54
C GLY A 584 -33.66 21.71 12.80
N LYS A 585 -34.94 21.72 13.19
CA LYS A 585 -35.97 21.00 12.45
C LYS A 585 -36.27 21.73 11.14
N HIS A 586 -36.26 20.99 10.05
CA HIS A 586 -36.61 21.47 8.73
C HIS A 586 -37.73 20.62 8.12
N PRO A 587 -38.50 21.17 7.16
CA PRO A 587 -39.55 20.41 6.48
C PRO A 587 -38.94 19.21 5.73
N ILE A 588 -39.72 18.14 5.64
CA ILE A 588 -39.38 16.96 4.86
C ILE A 588 -39.34 17.33 3.36
N ASP A 589 -38.31 16.93 2.68
CA ASP A 589 -38.15 17.13 1.24
C ASP A 589 -39.03 16.11 0.49
N SER A 590 -40.12 16.56 -0.10
CA SER A 590 -41.03 15.68 -0.85
C SER A 590 -40.39 15.08 -2.14
N ARG A 591 -39.27 15.62 -2.59
CA ARG A 591 -38.52 15.11 -3.74
C ARG A 591 -37.68 13.87 -3.37
N ILE A 592 -37.33 13.70 -2.08
CA ILE A 592 -36.58 12.56 -1.58
C ILE A 592 -37.52 11.48 -1.10
N LYS A 593 -37.45 10.29 -1.70
CA LYS A 593 -38.22 9.12 -1.24
C LYS A 593 -37.59 8.44 -0.03
N GLY A 594 -36.27 8.58 0.12
CA GLY A 594 -35.52 8.03 1.22
C GLY A 594 -34.03 7.88 0.84
N TRP A 595 -33.26 7.46 1.80
CA TRP A 595 -31.84 7.16 1.61
C TRP A 595 -31.40 5.97 2.47
N THR A 596 -30.30 5.34 2.08
CA THR A 596 -29.73 4.17 2.77
C THR A 596 -28.25 4.36 2.96
N THR A 597 -27.69 3.70 3.98
CA THR A 597 -26.24 3.57 4.15
C THR A 597 -25.88 2.17 4.64
N LYS A 598 -24.77 1.64 4.14
CA LYS A 598 -24.20 0.35 4.56
C LYS A 598 -23.64 0.40 5.98
N GLN A 599 -23.32 1.60 6.48
CA GLN A 599 -22.74 1.81 7.81
C GLN A 599 -23.77 2.08 8.91
N LYS A 600 -25.08 2.00 8.63
CA LYS A 600 -26.17 2.30 9.60
C LYS A 600 -25.94 1.63 10.96
N LEU A 601 -25.55 0.36 10.98
CA LEU A 601 -25.33 -0.39 12.22
C LEU A 601 -24.12 0.10 13.04
N LEU A 602 -23.14 0.74 12.42
CA LEU A 602 -21.98 1.26 13.15
C LEU A 602 -22.35 2.44 14.05
N PHE A 603 -23.36 3.24 13.66
CA PHE A 603 -23.82 4.35 14.47
C PHE A 603 -24.53 3.92 15.77
N SER A 604 -24.96 2.66 15.88
CA SER A 604 -25.66 2.18 17.08
C SER A 604 -24.75 1.91 18.28
N ASN A 605 -23.44 1.76 18.04
CA ASN A 605 -22.45 1.45 19.10
C ASN A 605 -21.06 1.88 18.68
N VAL A 606 -20.83 3.18 18.58
CA VAL A 606 -19.52 3.76 18.31
C VAL A 606 -18.62 3.62 19.54
N SER A 607 -17.33 3.44 19.34
CA SER A 607 -16.32 3.40 20.40
C SER A 607 -15.19 4.38 20.08
N ASP A 608 -14.69 5.07 21.11
CA ASP A 608 -13.53 5.97 21.06
C ASP A 608 -12.20 5.27 21.35
N LYS A 609 -12.23 3.95 21.56
CA LYS A 609 -11.01 3.17 21.77
C LYS A 609 -10.15 3.15 20.51
N ARG A 610 -8.85 3.29 20.69
CA ARG A 610 -7.86 3.08 19.62
C ARG A 610 -8.17 1.79 18.83
N GLY A 611 -8.19 1.89 17.51
CA GLY A 611 -8.48 0.78 16.60
C GLY A 611 -9.95 0.37 16.52
N ALA A 612 -10.86 1.08 17.20
CA ALA A 612 -12.29 0.86 17.03
C ALA A 612 -12.71 1.23 15.61
N VAL A 613 -13.63 0.45 15.05
CA VAL A 613 -14.18 0.73 13.72
C VAL A 613 -15.29 1.75 13.83
N ILE A 614 -15.19 2.82 13.01
CA ILE A 614 -16.15 3.93 12.97
C ILE A 614 -16.58 4.23 11.53
N PRO A 615 -17.72 4.89 11.32
CA PRO A 615 -18.20 5.30 9.99
C PRO A 615 -17.75 6.74 9.66
N ALA A 616 -16.43 7.02 9.62
CA ALA A 616 -15.92 8.35 9.28
C ALA A 616 -16.01 8.64 7.77
N LEU A 617 -15.94 7.60 6.91
CA LEU A 617 -16.32 7.67 5.50
C LEU A 617 -17.67 6.98 5.31
N LEU A 618 -18.71 7.75 5.10
CA LEU A 618 -20.05 7.27 4.88
C LEU A 618 -20.33 7.06 3.40
N THR A 619 -20.93 5.92 3.05
CA THR A 619 -21.45 5.67 1.69
C THR A 619 -22.91 5.34 1.73
N GLY A 620 -23.64 5.74 0.71
CA GLY A 620 -25.08 5.47 0.67
C GLY A 620 -25.70 5.75 -0.68
N ASP A 621 -27.01 5.54 -0.73
CA ASP A 621 -27.86 5.79 -1.88
C ASP A 621 -29.00 6.72 -1.51
N VAL A 622 -29.23 7.76 -2.30
CA VAL A 622 -30.43 8.63 -2.21
C VAL A 622 -31.39 8.27 -3.33
N THR A 623 -32.65 8.03 -2.99
CA THR A 623 -33.70 7.79 -3.97
C THR A 623 -34.57 9.03 -4.10
N VAL A 624 -34.65 9.58 -5.32
CA VAL A 624 -35.42 10.78 -5.61
C VAL A 624 -36.68 10.47 -6.43
N SER A 625 -37.72 11.30 -6.25
CA SER A 625 -38.96 11.22 -7.01
C SER A 625 -38.95 12.10 -8.25
N GLN A 626 -38.11 13.10 -8.29
CA GLN A 626 -37.88 14.03 -9.38
C GLN A 626 -36.45 14.58 -9.31
N PRO A 627 -35.85 15.03 -10.44
CA PRO A 627 -34.50 15.60 -10.45
C PRO A 627 -34.36 16.77 -9.49
N LEU A 628 -33.25 16.83 -8.79
CA LEU A 628 -32.89 17.94 -7.92
C LEU A 628 -32.23 19.05 -8.76
N PRO A 629 -32.44 20.34 -8.43
CA PRO A 629 -31.81 21.46 -9.11
C PRO A 629 -30.28 21.40 -9.07
N ALA A 630 -29.61 21.96 -10.08
CA ALA A 630 -28.16 22.14 -10.07
C ALA A 630 -27.68 22.92 -8.84
N GLY A 631 -26.55 22.54 -8.25
CA GLY A 631 -26.02 23.12 -7.02
C GLY A 631 -26.73 22.66 -5.73
N THR A 632 -27.54 21.60 -5.81
CA THR A 632 -28.11 20.94 -4.61
C THR A 632 -27.06 20.03 -3.99
N GLU A 633 -26.74 20.24 -2.73
CA GLU A 633 -25.79 19.41 -1.95
C GLU A 633 -26.51 18.63 -0.84
N GLY A 634 -25.95 17.48 -0.47
CA GLY A 634 -26.36 16.75 0.73
C GLY A 634 -25.49 17.11 1.93
N VAL A 635 -26.09 17.09 3.13
CA VAL A 635 -25.39 17.31 4.41
C VAL A 635 -25.76 16.18 5.36
N ILE A 636 -24.78 15.43 5.82
CA ILE A 636 -24.95 14.43 6.86
C ILE A 636 -24.94 15.12 8.22
N VAL A 637 -25.93 14.80 9.02
CA VAL A 637 -26.13 15.34 10.38
C VAL A 637 -26.05 14.19 11.37
N VAL A 638 -25.17 14.32 12.37
CA VAL A 638 -24.99 13.36 13.46
C VAL A 638 -25.42 14.05 14.75
N ASP A 639 -26.42 13.51 15.46
CA ASP A 639 -26.98 14.04 16.71
C ASP A 639 -27.39 15.52 16.62
N GLY A 640 -27.93 15.89 15.47
CA GLY A 640 -28.37 17.26 15.20
C GLY A 640 -27.22 18.23 14.86
N ILE A 641 -26.00 17.77 14.65
CA ILE A 641 -24.82 18.58 14.23
C ILE A 641 -24.44 18.17 12.82
N ALA A 642 -24.24 19.15 11.92
CA ALA A 642 -23.74 18.88 10.57
C ALA A 642 -22.32 18.28 10.64
N ALA A 643 -22.16 17.08 10.10
CA ALA A 643 -20.94 16.27 10.26
C ALA A 643 -20.13 16.13 8.97
N GLY A 644 -20.75 16.22 7.80
CA GLY A 644 -20.06 16.06 6.52
C GLY A 644 -20.93 16.45 5.35
N VAL A 645 -20.31 16.66 4.19
CA VAL A 645 -20.96 17.06 2.95
C VAL A 645 -20.95 15.90 1.96
N VAL A 646 -22.12 15.63 1.34
CA VAL A 646 -22.37 14.59 0.32
C VAL A 646 -22.08 15.20 -1.04
N GLY A 647 -21.43 16.10 -1.36
CA GLY A 647 -21.27 16.67 -2.70
C GLY A 647 -22.58 16.98 -3.44
N GLU A 648 -22.52 17.06 -4.75
CA GLU A 648 -23.64 17.48 -5.59
C GLU A 648 -24.63 16.33 -5.84
N LEU A 649 -25.87 16.55 -5.47
CA LEU A 649 -27.00 15.63 -5.71
C LEU A 649 -27.83 16.02 -6.95
N SER A 650 -27.36 16.95 -7.77
CA SER A 650 -28.11 17.44 -8.94
C SER A 650 -28.14 16.41 -10.08
N GLY A 651 -29.15 16.54 -10.96
CA GLY A 651 -29.24 15.71 -12.17
C GLY A 651 -29.61 14.24 -11.94
N VAL A 652 -29.86 13.82 -10.72
CA VAL A 652 -30.28 12.46 -10.40
C VAL A 652 -31.73 12.26 -10.79
N HIS A 653 -31.99 11.23 -11.61
CA HIS A 653 -33.35 10.92 -12.08
C HIS A 653 -34.06 9.84 -11.26
N SER A 654 -33.33 9.03 -10.45
CA SER A 654 -33.91 7.95 -9.66
C SER A 654 -33.12 7.62 -8.39
N ILE A 655 -31.88 7.16 -8.52
CA ILE A 655 -30.98 6.78 -7.42
C ILE A 655 -29.61 7.40 -7.67
N ALA A 656 -29.07 8.08 -6.66
CA ALA A 656 -27.68 8.55 -6.60
C ALA A 656 -26.91 7.80 -5.55
N ASN A 657 -25.75 7.28 -5.92
CA ASN A 657 -24.75 6.86 -4.95
C ASN A 657 -24.01 8.09 -4.43
N PHE A 658 -23.66 8.10 -3.16
CA PHE A 658 -22.90 9.18 -2.57
C PHE A 658 -21.84 8.68 -1.59
N THR A 659 -20.85 9.54 -1.37
CA THR A 659 -19.87 9.44 -0.27
C THR A 659 -19.85 10.74 0.52
N ALA A 660 -19.45 10.66 1.79
CA ALA A 660 -19.22 11.82 2.64
C ALA A 660 -18.16 11.49 3.68
N VAL A 661 -17.14 12.34 3.82
CA VAL A 661 -16.20 12.29 4.94
C VAL A 661 -16.79 13.08 6.09
N LEU A 662 -16.93 12.42 7.25
CA LEU A 662 -17.54 13.02 8.44
C LEU A 662 -16.48 13.58 9.38
N ASP A 663 -16.83 14.63 10.11
CA ASP A 663 -16.09 15.09 11.28
C ASP A 663 -16.05 13.95 12.32
N TYR A 664 -14.93 13.24 12.38
CA TYR A 664 -14.74 12.07 13.23
C TYR A 664 -14.88 12.40 14.72
N THR A 665 -14.70 13.66 15.12
CA THR A 665 -14.82 14.09 16.52
C THR A 665 -16.26 14.08 17.04
N LEU A 666 -17.23 14.04 16.14
CA LEU A 666 -18.66 13.89 16.49
C LEU A 666 -19.06 12.43 16.73
N LEU A 667 -18.19 11.47 16.39
CA LEU A 667 -18.41 10.04 16.56
C LEU A 667 -17.82 9.55 17.89
N ASN A 668 -18.31 10.07 19.01
CA ASN A 668 -17.91 9.67 20.36
C ASN A 668 -18.46 8.28 20.73
N SER A 669 -18.01 7.73 21.87
CA SER A 669 -18.57 6.45 22.36
C SER A 669 -20.07 6.56 22.64
N GLY A 670 -20.84 5.63 22.08
CA GLY A 670 -22.28 5.56 22.27
C GLY A 670 -23.06 5.28 21.00
N ALA A 671 -24.38 5.46 21.10
CA ALA A 671 -25.30 5.40 19.97
C ALA A 671 -25.54 6.80 19.41
N HIS A 672 -25.48 6.94 18.10
CA HIS A 672 -25.72 8.20 17.39
C HIS A 672 -26.91 8.11 16.46
N THR A 673 -27.64 9.22 16.33
CA THR A 673 -28.60 9.41 15.26
C THR A 673 -27.89 9.97 14.02
N VAL A 674 -28.30 9.50 12.85
CA VAL A 674 -27.77 10.02 11.57
C VAL A 674 -28.96 10.39 10.67
N GLU A 675 -28.89 11.56 10.07
CA GLU A 675 -29.89 12.11 9.16
C GLU A 675 -29.23 12.74 7.94
N LEU A 676 -29.92 12.72 6.82
CA LEU A 676 -29.53 13.45 5.63
C LEU A 676 -30.41 14.70 5.48
N PHE A 677 -29.77 15.82 5.26
CA PHE A 677 -30.40 17.08 4.86
C PHE A 677 -29.95 17.43 3.42
N VAL A 678 -30.82 18.17 2.75
CA VAL A 678 -30.57 18.68 1.40
C VAL A 678 -30.49 20.20 1.49
N ARG A 679 -29.37 20.75 1.04
CA ARG A 679 -29.17 22.20 0.86
C ARG A 679 -29.50 22.56 -0.58
N ASN A 680 -30.55 23.38 -0.73
CA ASN A 680 -30.95 23.88 -2.03
C ASN A 680 -30.03 25.01 -2.51
N PRO A 681 -30.03 25.33 -3.83
CA PRO A 681 -29.19 26.41 -4.37
C PRO A 681 -29.42 27.80 -3.74
N ASP A 682 -30.62 28.05 -3.22
CA ASP A 682 -30.96 29.26 -2.48
C ASP A 682 -30.45 29.27 -1.02
N GLY A 683 -29.78 28.21 -0.60
CA GLY A 683 -29.26 28.03 0.75
C GLY A 683 -30.25 27.46 1.76
N SER A 684 -31.50 27.24 1.38
CA SER A 684 -32.49 26.63 2.25
C SER A 684 -32.19 25.14 2.52
N LEU A 685 -32.54 24.67 3.71
CA LEU A 685 -32.37 23.27 4.11
C LEU A 685 -33.72 22.55 4.16
N THR A 686 -33.75 21.31 3.69
CA THR A 686 -34.87 20.38 3.83
C THR A 686 -34.36 19.03 4.34
N SER A 687 -35.18 18.26 5.04
CA SER A 687 -34.78 16.98 5.64
C SER A 687 -35.16 15.81 4.74
N ALA A 688 -34.24 14.87 4.53
CA ALA A 688 -34.52 13.55 3.96
C ALA A 688 -34.80 12.49 5.06
N GLY A 689 -34.69 12.87 6.32
CA GLY A 689 -34.91 12.01 7.49
C GLY A 689 -33.74 11.05 7.77
N ALA A 690 -34.02 10.02 8.59
CA ALA A 690 -33.08 8.96 8.92
C ALA A 690 -32.96 7.92 7.78
N PRO A 691 -31.87 7.16 7.70
CA PRO A 691 -31.70 6.12 6.69
C PRO A 691 -32.71 4.98 6.92
N SER A 692 -33.27 4.47 5.83
CA SER A 692 -34.20 3.34 5.82
C SER A 692 -33.52 1.99 6.14
#